data_478d75ece7d69896135e304ba80dab65
#
_entry.id   478d75ece7d69896135e304ba80dab65
#
_cell.length_a   1.000
_cell.length_b   1.000
_cell.length_c   1.000
_cell.angle_alpha   90.00
_cell.angle_beta   90.00
_cell.angle_gamma   90.00
#
_symmetry.space_group_name_H-M   'P 1'
#
loop_
_entity.id
_entity.type
_entity.pdbx_description
1 polymer ?
#
loop_
_entity_poly.entity_id
_entity_poly.type
_entity_poly.pdbx_seq_one_letter_code
_entity_poly.pdbx_strand_id
1 'polypeptide(L)'
;MPGHVKRGVRLSGAVMAHPRRMEAAARLAGGVLDVVTDPDPGGRPSAFRTSLLAWSSIPGDSTHHFLLHDDMVLSSTFFQRAERAARAMPHAALALFAFWNSRNGAAVRQGALAGARWVAGAGEYTPVAALLLPKEVAEGYVEWAAGRGDTWPDDVLMGRYLRQAGVPVFVAVPSLAEHEDLASLVDNDFQGVRRSPCFFADDPLAGVGEDVVLDDLPVIPFFKRGVAQCAVRVPGSGRWRDLRCEDYLAGLGIDAGAVVARAGAGAYGGLWLTAYTMGVVHGGRGLGDARVVDEALATMGPGGLCHELSGRELGRLSAELHEVARAGLEAGLHDAARPDPETGLGTALETLPSDRPSHAVTSPSPADDPPRAVTSPSPADRPPRTATSPSPADRPPRTATSPSPVPLIAAPGSSGAVAVSGAETFVREHLAHALTDRGLTLATVDSGVPVVHVCALGWSPGADPEEELRLARAAFAGGRGGVLLSSVRVYPERKWVDEETPVSPADPPLSRALLQVEAAAPGAVVLRLGEPYGPGMPQRGPVADLVLRSSLNRPAPICGRPVQLVHVQDVAGAVLAALERGVAGRVYNVANRKRLRMGELVEAVSQAVRPMDVETSDEPPGPLVNVERARVELGWREGVTLDYGLHTFAQWLAYESDRS
;
A
#
# COMPACT_ATOMS: atom_id res chain seq x y z
N MET A 1 -19.26 -8.30 49.11
CA MET A 1 -19.00 -7.74 47.78
C MET A 1 -19.53 -6.33 47.78
N PRO A 2 -18.71 -5.26 47.79
CA PRO A 2 -19.23 -3.91 47.67
C PRO A 2 -19.69 -3.71 46.22
N GLY A 3 -20.96 -3.28 46.07
CA GLY A 3 -21.56 -3.04 44.78
C GLY A 3 -20.77 -2.01 43.98
N HIS A 4 -20.36 -2.36 42.77
CA HIS A 4 -19.87 -1.41 41.77
C HIS A 4 -21.02 -0.44 41.46
N VAL A 5 -20.99 0.74 42.06
CA VAL A 5 -21.74 1.89 41.59
C VAL A 5 -21.21 2.13 40.17
N LYS A 6 -22.02 1.87 39.15
CA LYS A 6 -21.71 2.26 37.76
C LYS A 6 -21.56 3.78 37.75
N ARG A 7 -20.35 4.28 37.85
CA ARG A 7 -20.05 5.70 37.64
C ARG A 7 -20.50 6.03 36.22
N GLY A 8 -21.37 7.04 36.08
CA GLY A 8 -21.81 7.52 34.77
C GLY A 8 -20.60 7.99 33.94
N VAL A 9 -20.69 7.90 32.60
CA VAL A 9 -19.66 8.43 31.72
C VAL A 9 -19.52 9.93 31.95
N ARG A 10 -18.28 10.40 32.13
CA ARG A 10 -17.91 11.82 32.21
C ARG A 10 -16.83 12.10 31.19
N LEU A 11 -17.16 12.96 30.25
CA LEU A 11 -16.30 13.35 29.15
C LEU A 11 -15.52 14.62 29.54
N SER A 12 -14.26 14.67 29.15
CA SER A 12 -13.43 15.87 29.10
C SER A 12 -12.72 15.92 27.74
N GLY A 13 -12.07 17.01 27.39
CA GLY A 13 -11.36 17.06 26.14
C GLY A 13 -10.49 18.30 25.96
N ALA A 14 -9.57 18.19 25.02
CA ALA A 14 -8.67 19.26 24.63
C ALA A 14 -8.72 19.49 23.12
N VAL A 15 -8.67 20.74 22.70
CA VAL A 15 -8.44 21.16 21.33
C VAL A 15 -6.96 21.43 21.15
N MET A 16 -6.32 20.65 20.31
CA MET A 16 -4.93 20.84 19.91
C MET A 16 -4.86 21.99 18.91
N ALA A 17 -4.27 23.11 19.31
CA ALA A 17 -4.27 24.35 18.56
C ALA A 17 -2.88 24.80 18.13
N HIS A 18 -2.77 25.21 16.87
CA HIS A 18 -1.62 25.98 16.43
C HIS A 18 -1.78 27.47 16.85
N PRO A 19 -0.70 28.17 17.28
CA PRO A 19 -0.80 29.59 17.68
C PRO A 19 -1.46 30.52 16.66
N ARG A 20 -1.36 30.21 15.36
CA ARG A 20 -2.00 30.96 14.27
C ARG A 20 -3.50 30.69 14.12
N ARG A 21 -4.06 29.66 14.80
CA ARG A 21 -5.45 29.25 14.70
C ARG A 21 -6.20 29.34 16.05
N MET A 22 -5.68 30.11 17.00
CA MET A 22 -6.27 30.25 18.35
C MET A 22 -7.73 30.66 18.35
N GLU A 23 -8.15 31.50 17.41
CA GLU A 23 -9.55 31.91 17.29
C GLU A 23 -10.46 30.75 16.86
N ALA A 24 -10.01 29.92 15.89
CA ALA A 24 -10.73 28.73 15.47
C ALA A 24 -10.81 27.70 16.61
N ALA A 25 -9.69 27.45 17.28
CA ALA A 25 -9.64 26.57 18.44
C ALA A 25 -10.57 27.01 19.58
N ALA A 26 -10.60 28.33 19.89
CA ALA A 26 -11.47 28.88 20.93
C ALA A 26 -12.98 28.74 20.55
N ARG A 27 -13.31 28.96 19.28
CA ARG A 27 -14.69 28.71 18.77
C ARG A 27 -15.07 27.23 18.92
N LEU A 28 -14.19 26.33 18.51
CA LEU A 28 -14.40 24.86 18.60
C LEU A 28 -14.53 24.41 20.05
N ALA A 29 -13.68 24.93 20.94
CA ALA A 29 -13.70 24.59 22.36
C ALA A 29 -14.99 25.04 23.07
N GLY A 30 -15.66 26.11 22.60
CA GLY A 30 -16.93 26.59 23.11
C GLY A 30 -16.97 26.90 24.62
N GLY A 31 -15.81 27.08 25.24
CA GLY A 31 -15.66 27.24 26.69
C GLY A 31 -15.88 25.96 27.52
N VAL A 32 -16.02 24.80 26.85
CA VAL A 32 -16.24 23.49 27.48
C VAL A 32 -14.98 22.61 27.44
N LEU A 33 -14.15 22.80 26.39
CA LEU A 33 -12.89 22.05 26.19
C LEU A 33 -11.69 22.95 26.48
N ASP A 34 -10.60 22.34 26.90
CA ASP A 34 -9.31 23.03 27.07
C ASP A 34 -8.69 23.31 25.69
N VAL A 35 -8.01 24.44 25.54
CA VAL A 35 -7.20 24.74 24.34
C VAL A 35 -5.74 24.56 24.69
N VAL A 36 -5.07 23.63 23.99
CA VAL A 36 -3.69 23.27 24.22
C VAL A 36 -2.84 23.65 23.00
N THR A 37 -1.77 24.38 23.21
CA THR A 37 -0.86 24.84 22.14
C THR A 37 0.50 24.15 22.23
N ASP A 38 1.22 24.14 21.11
CA ASP A 38 2.59 23.61 21.07
C ASP A 38 3.47 24.30 22.13
N PRO A 39 4.10 23.56 23.04
CA PRO A 39 4.97 24.13 24.08
C PRO A 39 6.25 24.74 23.52
N ASP A 40 6.62 24.44 22.26
CA ASP A 40 7.76 25.01 21.56
C ASP A 40 7.35 25.49 20.15
N PRO A 41 6.56 26.57 20.05
CA PRO A 41 6.04 27.04 18.76
C PRO A 41 7.09 27.70 17.86
N GLY A 42 8.27 28.00 18.38
CA GLY A 42 9.44 28.52 17.65
C GLY A 42 10.39 27.45 17.15
N GLY A 43 10.23 26.24 17.61
CA GLY A 43 11.01 25.07 17.22
C GLY A 43 10.48 24.41 15.94
N ARG A 44 11.01 23.22 15.63
CA ARG A 44 10.48 22.42 14.52
C ARG A 44 9.00 22.08 14.79
N PRO A 45 8.09 22.28 13.83
CA PRO A 45 6.69 21.91 13.98
C PRO A 45 6.52 20.44 14.40
N SER A 46 5.72 20.17 15.44
CA SER A 46 5.48 18.82 15.95
C SER A 46 4.06 18.68 16.47
N ALA A 47 3.23 17.95 15.72
CA ALA A 47 1.90 17.55 16.19
C ALA A 47 2.00 16.66 17.42
N PHE A 48 3.04 15.82 17.49
CA PHE A 48 3.27 14.88 18.59
C PHE A 48 3.46 15.59 19.95
N ARG A 49 4.24 16.67 20.04
CA ARG A 49 4.42 17.41 21.31
C ARG A 49 3.12 17.99 21.82
N THR A 50 2.33 18.59 20.93
CA THR A 50 1.04 19.19 21.29
C THR A 50 0.03 18.12 21.66
N SER A 51 -0.02 17.00 20.94
CA SER A 51 -0.92 15.89 21.26
C SER A 51 -0.62 15.25 22.61
N LEU A 52 0.67 15.05 22.97
CA LEU A 52 1.05 14.55 24.28
C LEU A 52 0.59 15.47 25.43
N LEU A 53 0.73 16.78 25.24
CA LEU A 53 0.27 17.75 26.24
C LEU A 53 -1.25 17.72 26.36
N ALA A 54 -1.97 17.62 25.24
CA ALA A 54 -3.42 17.49 25.23
C ALA A 54 -3.90 16.21 25.93
N TRP A 55 -3.28 15.06 25.65
CA TRP A 55 -3.55 13.80 26.35
C TRP A 55 -3.15 13.80 27.82
N SER A 56 -2.30 14.73 28.26
CA SER A 56 -1.91 14.89 29.66
C SER A 56 -2.86 15.78 30.46
N SER A 57 -3.79 16.50 29.81
CA SER A 57 -4.69 17.48 30.46
C SER A 57 -6.00 16.89 30.98
N ILE A 58 -6.01 15.61 31.37
CA ILE A 58 -7.23 14.89 31.76
C ILE A 58 -7.64 15.24 33.18
N PRO A 59 -8.86 15.81 33.42
CA PRO A 59 -9.37 16.03 34.78
C PRO A 59 -9.52 14.73 35.56
N GLY A 60 -9.25 14.79 36.86
CA GLY A 60 -9.20 13.60 37.73
C GLY A 60 -10.50 12.80 37.81
N ASP A 61 -11.64 13.44 37.59
CA ASP A 61 -12.96 12.84 37.67
C ASP A 61 -13.52 12.36 36.33
N SER A 62 -12.86 12.63 35.22
CA SER A 62 -13.22 12.15 33.88
C SER A 62 -13.07 10.66 33.72
N THR A 63 -13.91 10.05 32.89
CA THR A 63 -13.81 8.62 32.50
C THR A 63 -13.26 8.44 31.10
N HIS A 64 -13.46 9.44 30.22
CA HIS A 64 -12.96 9.46 28.86
C HIS A 64 -12.50 10.88 28.51
N HIS A 65 -11.56 10.98 27.57
CA HIS A 65 -10.99 12.23 27.13
C HIS A 65 -10.94 12.33 25.62
N PHE A 66 -11.32 13.50 25.08
CA PHE A 66 -11.19 13.81 23.65
C PHE A 66 -9.88 14.50 23.34
N LEU A 67 -9.36 14.23 22.15
CA LEU A 67 -8.47 15.14 21.44
C LEU A 67 -9.16 15.57 20.15
N LEU A 68 -9.19 16.86 19.88
CA LEU A 68 -9.69 17.46 18.65
C LEU A 68 -8.60 18.35 18.03
N HIS A 69 -8.47 18.33 16.70
CA HIS A 69 -7.67 19.32 15.99
C HIS A 69 -8.44 20.63 15.81
N ASP A 70 -7.75 21.75 15.67
CA ASP A 70 -8.31 23.10 15.60
C ASP A 70 -9.08 23.42 14.31
N ASP A 71 -9.05 22.51 13.34
CA ASP A 71 -9.71 22.58 12.04
C ASP A 71 -10.89 21.59 11.89
N MET A 72 -11.49 21.19 13.01
CA MET A 72 -12.68 20.33 12.99
C MET A 72 -13.98 21.13 13.07
N VAL A 73 -15.00 20.67 12.35
CA VAL A 73 -16.40 21.13 12.44
C VAL A 73 -17.23 19.99 13.02
N LEU A 74 -17.89 20.22 14.15
CA LEU A 74 -18.63 19.18 14.87
C LEU A 74 -20.08 19.10 14.41
N SER A 75 -20.64 17.89 14.35
CA SER A 75 -22.08 17.71 14.20
C SER A 75 -22.84 18.23 15.43
N SER A 76 -24.09 18.58 15.28
CA SER A 76 -24.94 19.04 16.37
C SER A 76 -25.10 18.00 17.50
N THR A 77 -24.91 16.73 17.19
CA THR A 77 -25.05 15.60 18.11
C THR A 77 -23.71 15.04 18.62
N PHE A 78 -22.60 15.71 18.32
CA PHE A 78 -21.25 15.24 18.61
C PHE A 78 -21.07 14.71 20.04
N PHE A 79 -21.24 15.59 21.05
CA PHE A 79 -21.04 15.21 22.46
C PHE A 79 -22.04 14.16 22.94
N GLN A 80 -23.28 14.26 22.51
CA GLN A 80 -24.34 13.33 22.91
C GLN A 80 -24.06 11.92 22.36
N ARG A 81 -23.65 11.81 21.09
CA ARG A 81 -23.29 10.52 20.49
C ARG A 81 -22.02 9.94 21.09
N ALA A 82 -20.98 10.77 21.30
CA ALA A 82 -19.75 10.34 21.92
C ALA A 82 -19.98 9.79 23.35
N GLU A 83 -20.82 10.44 24.15
CA GLU A 83 -21.19 9.94 25.49
C GLU A 83 -21.92 8.59 25.43
N ARG A 84 -22.89 8.45 24.50
CA ARG A 84 -23.62 7.18 24.32
C ARG A 84 -22.68 6.06 23.86
N ALA A 85 -21.76 6.36 22.92
CA ALA A 85 -20.79 5.42 22.41
C ALA A 85 -19.79 4.98 23.51
N ALA A 86 -19.30 5.92 24.33
CA ALA A 86 -18.46 5.59 25.47
C ALA A 86 -19.16 4.68 26.50
N ARG A 87 -20.48 4.79 26.63
CA ARG A 87 -21.27 3.84 27.46
C ARG A 87 -21.41 2.48 26.81
N ALA A 88 -21.60 2.42 25.49
CA ALA A 88 -21.76 1.16 24.74
C ALA A 88 -20.42 0.41 24.61
N MET A 89 -19.32 1.13 24.44
CA MET A 89 -17.98 0.60 24.19
C MET A 89 -16.93 1.22 25.15
N PRO A 90 -17.03 0.99 26.48
CA PRO A 90 -16.27 1.74 27.49
C PRO A 90 -14.75 1.50 27.48
N HIS A 91 -14.28 0.51 26.75
CA HIS A 91 -12.85 0.14 26.68
C HIS A 91 -12.24 0.35 25.30
N ALA A 92 -12.99 0.92 24.36
CA ALA A 92 -12.57 1.13 22.99
C ALA A 92 -12.02 2.54 22.75
N ALA A 93 -11.11 2.67 21.80
CA ALA A 93 -10.76 3.95 21.20
C ALA A 93 -11.80 4.28 20.12
N LEU A 94 -12.44 5.44 20.22
CA LEU A 94 -13.54 5.87 19.35
C LEU A 94 -13.07 7.02 18.47
N ALA A 95 -12.77 6.74 17.20
CA ALA A 95 -12.45 7.75 16.19
C ALA A 95 -13.75 8.36 15.65
N LEU A 96 -13.92 9.66 15.85
CA LEU A 96 -15.14 10.39 15.50
C LEU A 96 -15.09 10.97 14.09
N PHE A 97 -13.93 10.82 13.43
CA PHE A 97 -13.60 11.27 12.10
C PHE A 97 -12.65 10.27 11.43
N ALA A 98 -12.67 10.17 10.12
CA ALA A 98 -11.63 9.53 9.30
C ALA A 98 -11.50 10.30 7.98
N PHE A 99 -10.33 10.24 7.34
CA PHE A 99 -10.16 10.85 6.01
C PHE A 99 -10.82 10.02 4.91
N TRP A 100 -11.46 10.68 3.98
CA TRP A 100 -12.22 10.08 2.88
C TRP A 100 -11.38 9.21 1.92
N ASN A 101 -10.06 9.46 1.82
CA ASN A 101 -9.10 8.76 0.97
C ASN A 101 -8.32 7.64 1.69
N SER A 102 -8.76 7.27 2.88
CA SER A 102 -8.12 6.26 3.74
C SER A 102 -8.87 4.93 3.72
N ARG A 103 -8.21 3.86 4.19
CA ARG A 103 -8.88 2.56 4.43
C ARG A 103 -9.95 2.69 5.51
N ASN A 104 -9.68 3.49 6.56
CA ASN A 104 -10.68 3.81 7.58
C ASN A 104 -11.91 4.52 6.96
N GLY A 105 -11.68 5.44 6.02
CA GLY A 105 -12.76 6.06 5.27
C GLY A 105 -13.55 5.07 4.41
N ALA A 106 -12.89 4.11 3.80
CA ALA A 106 -13.53 3.03 3.07
C ALA A 106 -14.31 2.07 3.99
N ALA A 107 -13.79 1.78 5.18
CA ALA A 107 -14.50 1.02 6.20
C ALA A 107 -15.80 1.75 6.64
N VAL A 108 -15.75 3.08 6.82
CA VAL A 108 -16.96 3.91 7.10
C VAL A 108 -18.00 3.74 5.99
N ARG A 109 -17.60 3.71 4.70
CA ARG A 109 -18.54 3.48 3.59
C ARG A 109 -19.18 2.09 3.66
N GLN A 110 -18.42 1.05 4.03
CA GLN A 110 -19.00 -0.28 4.26
C GLN A 110 -19.94 -0.30 5.47
N GLY A 111 -19.58 0.42 6.55
CA GLY A 111 -20.47 0.62 7.70
C GLY A 111 -21.78 1.31 7.31
N ALA A 112 -21.72 2.34 6.45
CA ALA A 112 -22.90 3.02 5.91
C ALA A 112 -23.79 2.05 5.12
N LEU A 113 -23.21 1.23 4.24
CA LEU A 113 -23.94 0.18 3.50
C LEU A 113 -24.61 -0.82 4.43
N ALA A 114 -23.94 -1.22 5.51
CA ALA A 114 -24.45 -2.19 6.48
C ALA A 114 -25.42 -1.59 7.52
N GLY A 115 -25.68 -0.28 7.50
CA GLY A 115 -26.51 0.41 8.48
C GLY A 115 -25.89 0.48 9.89
N ALA A 116 -24.56 0.35 9.99
CA ALA A 116 -23.86 0.42 11.26
C ALA A 116 -23.72 1.85 11.76
N ARG A 117 -23.53 1.99 13.09
CA ARG A 117 -23.19 3.27 13.76
C ARG A 117 -21.68 3.40 13.98
N TRP A 118 -21.01 2.28 14.03
CA TRP A 118 -19.56 2.16 14.21
C TRP A 118 -19.02 1.04 13.35
N VAL A 119 -17.80 1.21 12.91
CA VAL A 119 -17.09 0.20 12.13
C VAL A 119 -15.71 -0.04 12.73
N ALA A 120 -15.23 -1.28 12.72
CA ALA A 120 -13.87 -1.58 13.16
C ALA A 120 -12.83 -0.82 12.34
N GLY A 121 -11.85 -0.25 13.01
CA GLY A 121 -10.74 0.45 12.36
C GLY A 121 -9.94 -0.50 11.47
N ALA A 122 -9.63 -0.07 10.26
CA ALA A 122 -8.69 -0.75 9.39
C ALA A 122 -7.27 -0.68 9.95
N GLY A 123 -6.43 -1.67 9.65
CA GLY A 123 -5.03 -1.68 10.05
C GLY A 123 -4.20 -0.61 9.32
N GLU A 124 -4.47 0.63 9.62
CA GLU A 124 -3.87 1.83 9.04
C GLU A 124 -3.48 2.79 10.20
N TYR A 125 -3.31 4.09 9.94
CA TYR A 125 -3.17 5.11 11.00
C TYR A 125 -4.43 5.15 11.89
N THR A 126 -4.28 5.58 13.15
CA THR A 126 -5.44 5.90 13.99
C THR A 126 -5.92 7.32 13.67
N PRO A 127 -7.20 7.53 13.35
CA PRO A 127 -7.71 8.88 13.07
C PRO A 127 -7.74 9.76 14.33
N VAL A 128 -6.62 10.42 14.64
CA VAL A 128 -6.45 11.23 15.86
C VAL A 128 -7.06 12.63 15.80
N ALA A 129 -7.46 13.10 14.61
CA ALA A 129 -8.01 14.46 14.45
C ALA A 129 -9.29 14.73 15.27
N ALA A 130 -10.05 13.67 15.57
CA ALA A 130 -11.14 13.67 16.53
C ALA A 130 -11.21 12.27 17.16
N LEU A 131 -10.53 12.07 18.27
CA LEU A 131 -10.39 10.77 18.94
C LEU A 131 -10.84 10.86 20.40
N LEU A 132 -11.65 9.89 20.84
CA LEU A 132 -12.06 9.71 22.24
C LEU A 132 -11.42 8.44 22.79
N LEU A 133 -10.73 8.56 23.90
CA LEU A 133 -10.10 7.42 24.61
C LEU A 133 -10.66 7.27 26.02
N PRO A 134 -10.76 6.03 26.54
CA PRO A 134 -10.86 5.81 27.98
C PRO A 134 -9.67 6.47 28.70
N LYS A 135 -9.91 7.05 29.88
CA LYS A 135 -8.88 7.78 30.65
C LYS A 135 -7.59 6.96 30.83
N GLU A 136 -7.73 5.72 31.25
CA GLU A 136 -6.60 4.83 31.52
C GLU A 136 -5.78 4.54 30.24
N VAL A 137 -6.45 4.49 29.08
CA VAL A 137 -5.79 4.30 27.77
C VAL A 137 -5.03 5.56 27.40
N ALA A 138 -5.61 6.74 27.59
CA ALA A 138 -4.95 8.01 27.28
C ALA A 138 -3.73 8.25 28.20
N GLU A 139 -3.86 8.01 29.52
CA GLU A 139 -2.75 8.09 30.47
C GLU A 139 -1.63 7.11 30.10
N GLY A 140 -1.97 5.86 29.77
CA GLY A 140 -1.00 4.86 29.33
C GLY A 140 -0.30 5.23 28.01
N TYR A 141 -0.99 5.93 27.08
CA TYR A 141 -0.36 6.46 25.87
C TYR A 141 0.72 7.51 26.20
N VAL A 142 0.42 8.43 27.11
CA VAL A 142 1.37 9.47 27.53
C VAL A 142 2.63 8.84 28.12
N GLU A 143 2.48 7.86 29.01
CA GLU A 143 3.61 7.13 29.59
C GLU A 143 4.43 6.36 28.52
N TRP A 144 3.73 5.64 27.64
CA TRP A 144 4.35 4.88 26.56
C TRP A 144 5.11 5.77 25.57
N ALA A 145 4.58 6.93 25.26
CA ALA A 145 5.11 7.86 24.28
C ALA A 145 6.27 8.73 24.83
N ALA A 146 6.30 9.00 26.14
CA ALA A 146 7.27 9.89 26.78
C ALA A 146 8.75 9.53 26.51
N GLY A 147 9.06 8.24 26.32
CA GLY A 147 10.42 7.77 26.05
C GLY A 147 10.77 7.62 24.56
N ARG A 148 9.86 7.91 23.64
CA ARG A 148 10.03 7.58 22.22
C ARG A 148 10.39 8.77 21.32
N GLY A 149 10.11 9.98 21.80
CA GLY A 149 10.34 11.21 21.05
C GLY A 149 9.49 11.29 19.76
N ASP A 150 9.74 12.33 18.97
CA ASP A 150 9.07 12.63 17.70
C ASP A 150 9.66 11.77 16.56
N THR A 151 9.47 10.45 16.65
CA THR A 151 10.02 9.46 15.71
C THR A 151 9.09 9.11 14.56
N TRP A 152 7.79 9.31 14.75
CA TRP A 152 6.73 9.09 13.76
C TRP A 152 5.60 10.10 13.98
N PRO A 153 4.74 10.37 12.97
CA PRO A 153 3.50 11.12 13.16
C PRO A 153 2.67 10.57 14.33
N ASP A 154 1.97 11.44 15.03
CA ASP A 154 1.21 11.11 16.24
C ASP A 154 0.10 10.06 15.99
N ASP A 155 -0.53 10.08 14.82
CA ASP A 155 -1.53 9.10 14.37
C ASP A 155 -0.95 7.69 14.21
N VAL A 156 0.31 7.59 13.72
CA VAL A 156 1.05 6.32 13.62
C VAL A 156 1.43 5.82 15.01
N LEU A 157 1.95 6.70 15.88
CA LEU A 157 2.35 6.34 17.25
C LEU A 157 1.15 5.90 18.07
N MET A 158 0.04 6.62 17.99
CA MET A 158 -1.22 6.22 18.64
C MET A 158 -1.68 4.84 18.15
N GLY A 159 -1.64 4.58 16.86
CA GLY A 159 -2.01 3.28 16.30
C GLY A 159 -1.14 2.13 16.80
N ARG A 160 0.17 2.35 16.91
CA ARG A 160 1.11 1.36 17.47
C ARG A 160 0.83 1.09 18.95
N TYR A 161 0.61 2.13 19.73
CA TYR A 161 0.26 1.99 21.14
C TYR A 161 -1.05 1.21 21.34
N LEU A 162 -2.14 1.61 20.66
CA LEU A 162 -3.44 0.96 20.80
C LEU A 162 -3.39 -0.53 20.44
N ARG A 163 -2.66 -0.87 19.37
CA ARG A 163 -2.43 -2.29 19.02
C ARG A 163 -1.66 -3.03 20.09
N GLN A 164 -0.55 -2.45 20.60
CA GLN A 164 0.26 -3.07 21.64
C GLN A 164 -0.52 -3.25 22.95
N ALA A 165 -1.38 -2.29 23.28
CA ALA A 165 -2.25 -2.34 24.44
C ALA A 165 -3.50 -3.23 24.26
N GLY A 166 -3.72 -3.76 23.05
CA GLY A 166 -4.90 -4.58 22.72
C GLY A 166 -6.22 -3.80 22.77
N VAL A 167 -6.18 -2.47 22.57
CA VAL A 167 -7.35 -1.61 22.60
C VAL A 167 -8.02 -1.60 21.20
N PRO A 168 -9.28 -2.04 21.08
CA PRO A 168 -9.98 -1.98 19.79
C PRO A 168 -10.27 -0.53 19.39
N VAL A 169 -10.18 -0.27 18.09
CA VAL A 169 -10.50 1.04 17.50
C VAL A 169 -11.77 0.91 16.68
N PHE A 170 -12.73 1.80 16.90
CA PHE A 170 -13.93 1.92 16.09
C PHE A 170 -14.06 3.33 15.52
N VAL A 171 -14.59 3.43 14.31
CA VAL A 171 -14.78 4.69 13.57
C VAL A 171 -16.28 4.96 13.44
N ALA A 172 -16.69 6.19 13.68
CA ALA A 172 -18.10 6.61 13.65
C ALA A 172 -18.69 6.58 12.24
N VAL A 173 -19.94 6.14 12.14
CA VAL A 173 -20.76 6.11 10.91
C VAL A 173 -22.14 6.75 11.19
N PRO A 174 -22.49 7.87 10.54
CA PRO A 174 -21.61 8.83 9.88
C PRO A 174 -20.55 9.40 10.83
N SER A 175 -19.51 10.01 10.25
CA SER A 175 -18.51 10.76 11.01
C SER A 175 -19.19 11.85 11.85
N LEU A 176 -18.69 12.10 13.06
CA LEU A 176 -19.22 13.12 13.97
C LEU A 176 -18.54 14.47 13.82
N ALA A 177 -17.43 14.48 13.11
CA ALA A 177 -16.70 15.68 12.78
C ALA A 177 -16.35 15.69 11.28
N GLU A 178 -16.26 16.90 10.72
CA GLU A 178 -15.76 17.18 9.39
C GLU A 178 -14.49 18.02 9.49
N HIS A 179 -13.58 17.85 8.56
CA HIS A 179 -12.35 18.62 8.48
C HIS A 179 -12.58 19.91 7.67
N GLU A 180 -12.37 21.06 8.29
CA GLU A 180 -12.36 22.34 7.59
C GLU A 180 -11.12 22.41 6.69
N ASP A 181 -11.33 22.69 5.40
CA ASP A 181 -10.27 22.66 4.39
C ASP A 181 -9.40 23.93 4.45
N LEU A 182 -8.68 24.08 5.56
CA LEU A 182 -7.72 25.16 5.79
C LEU A 182 -6.33 24.74 5.28
N ALA A 183 -5.56 25.73 4.80
CA ALA A 183 -4.15 25.48 4.40
C ALA A 183 -3.36 24.83 5.53
N SER A 184 -2.56 23.82 5.20
CA SER A 184 -1.77 23.09 6.19
C SER A 184 -0.74 23.98 6.87
N LEU A 185 -0.57 23.85 8.17
CA LEU A 185 0.47 24.51 8.95
C LEU A 185 1.70 23.62 9.18
N VAL A 186 1.64 22.36 8.70
CA VAL A 186 2.69 21.35 8.83
C VAL A 186 3.06 20.73 7.47
N ASP A 187 2.90 21.50 6.40
CA ASP A 187 3.25 21.12 5.02
C ASP A 187 2.58 19.83 4.53
N ASN A 188 1.31 19.62 4.88
CA ASN A 188 0.52 18.46 4.44
C ASN A 188 -0.40 18.75 3.23
N ASP A 189 -0.26 19.92 2.58
CA ASP A 189 -1.09 20.29 1.43
C ASP A 189 -0.93 19.35 0.22
N PHE A 190 0.19 18.62 0.15
CA PHE A 190 0.41 17.56 -0.85
C PHE A 190 -0.60 16.40 -0.76
N GLN A 191 -1.31 16.25 0.36
CA GLN A 191 -2.36 15.25 0.51
C GLN A 191 -3.67 15.65 -0.18
N GLY A 192 -3.76 16.87 -0.70
CA GLY A 192 -4.96 17.43 -1.31
C GLY A 192 -6.06 17.76 -0.30
N VAL A 193 -7.28 17.95 -0.80
CA VAL A 193 -8.45 18.25 0.03
C VAL A 193 -8.73 17.10 1.00
N ARG A 194 -8.94 17.44 2.27
CA ARG A 194 -9.13 16.47 3.36
C ARG A 194 -10.53 16.61 3.94
N ARG A 195 -11.36 15.59 3.77
CA ARG A 195 -12.74 15.54 4.28
C ARG A 195 -13.05 14.18 4.88
N SER A 196 -14.17 14.09 5.57
CA SER A 196 -14.72 12.82 6.03
C SER A 196 -15.37 12.03 4.87
N PRO A 197 -15.48 10.70 5.00
CA PRO A 197 -16.16 9.87 3.99
C PRO A 197 -17.68 10.00 4.00
N CYS A 198 -18.26 10.47 5.09
CA CYS A 198 -19.71 10.62 5.27
C CYS A 198 -19.97 11.51 6.49
N PHE A 199 -20.52 12.71 6.28
CA PHE A 199 -20.79 13.65 7.35
C PHE A 199 -22.15 14.31 7.19
N PHE A 200 -22.83 14.51 8.32
CA PHE A 200 -24.06 15.28 8.42
C PHE A 200 -23.97 16.26 9.60
N ALA A 201 -24.40 17.50 9.38
CA ALA A 201 -24.49 18.48 10.45
C ALA A 201 -25.42 18.01 11.58
N ASP A 202 -26.53 17.35 11.22
CA ASP A 202 -27.47 16.70 12.13
C ASP A 202 -27.39 15.18 11.98
N ASP A 203 -27.79 14.43 13.03
CA ASP A 203 -27.73 12.96 12.97
C ASP A 203 -28.91 12.37 12.19
N PRO A 204 -28.68 11.81 10.97
CA PRO A 204 -29.76 11.22 10.17
C PRO A 204 -30.27 9.89 10.75
N LEU A 205 -29.54 9.30 11.71
CA LEU A 205 -29.80 8.01 12.34
C LEU A 205 -30.13 8.15 13.84
N ALA A 206 -30.78 9.24 14.24
CA ALA A 206 -31.04 9.57 15.66
C ALA A 206 -31.74 8.46 16.47
N GLY A 207 -32.49 7.56 15.81
CA GLY A 207 -33.17 6.41 16.45
C GLY A 207 -32.33 5.14 16.56
N VAL A 208 -31.11 5.09 16.00
CA VAL A 208 -30.24 3.89 16.00
C VAL A 208 -29.29 3.94 17.19
N GLY A 209 -29.17 2.83 17.92
CA GLY A 209 -28.28 2.69 19.08
C GLY A 209 -26.79 2.70 18.69
N GLU A 210 -25.92 3.17 19.60
CA GLU A 210 -24.46 3.19 19.37
C GLU A 210 -23.82 1.78 19.53
N ASP A 211 -24.60 0.76 19.84
CA ASP A 211 -24.21 -0.64 19.90
C ASP A 211 -24.30 -1.38 18.55
N VAL A 212 -24.79 -0.70 17.50
CA VAL A 212 -24.81 -1.25 16.14
C VAL A 212 -23.44 -1.10 15.50
N VAL A 213 -22.63 -2.13 15.62
CA VAL A 213 -21.20 -2.16 15.21
C VAL A 213 -20.99 -3.16 14.09
N LEU A 214 -20.26 -2.76 13.04
CA LEU A 214 -19.68 -3.67 12.04
C LEU A 214 -18.22 -3.93 12.42
N ASP A 215 -17.96 -5.03 13.07
CA ASP A 215 -16.65 -5.42 13.61
C ASP A 215 -15.89 -6.41 12.74
N ASP A 216 -16.57 -7.14 11.87
CA ASP A 216 -15.96 -8.05 10.93
C ASP A 216 -15.91 -7.46 9.51
N LEU A 217 -14.69 -7.06 9.13
CA LEU A 217 -14.36 -6.55 7.80
C LEU A 217 -13.21 -7.37 7.22
N PRO A 218 -13.51 -8.50 6.55
CA PRO A 218 -12.45 -9.32 5.94
C PRO A 218 -11.81 -8.62 4.74
N VAL A 219 -12.56 -7.81 4.01
CA VAL A 219 -12.11 -7.09 2.80
C VAL A 219 -12.65 -5.67 2.81
N ILE A 220 -11.79 -4.71 2.54
CA ILE A 220 -12.14 -3.29 2.42
C ILE A 220 -11.74 -2.80 1.03
N PRO A 221 -12.68 -2.72 0.07
CA PRO A 221 -12.43 -2.06 -1.21
C PRO A 221 -12.27 -0.55 -1.02
N PHE A 222 -11.23 0.05 -1.61
CA PHE A 222 -10.98 1.47 -1.51
C PHE A 222 -10.41 2.05 -2.81
N PHE A 223 -10.81 3.28 -3.11
CA PHE A 223 -10.35 4.03 -4.27
C PHE A 223 -9.35 5.08 -3.82
N LYS A 224 -8.11 5.02 -4.31
CA LYS A 224 -7.06 5.95 -3.92
C LYS A 224 -6.08 6.16 -5.07
N ARG A 225 -5.72 7.42 -5.35
CA ARG A 225 -4.83 7.80 -6.47
C ARG A 225 -5.29 7.19 -7.81
N GLY A 226 -6.59 7.27 -8.09
CA GLY A 226 -7.15 6.70 -9.31
C GLY A 226 -7.17 5.17 -9.40
N VAL A 227 -6.68 4.44 -8.39
CA VAL A 227 -6.53 2.98 -8.40
C VAL A 227 -7.61 2.30 -7.57
N ALA A 228 -8.23 1.26 -8.14
CA ALA A 228 -9.15 0.36 -7.46
C ALA A 228 -8.38 -0.68 -6.64
N GLN A 229 -8.54 -0.70 -5.33
CA GLN A 229 -7.76 -1.53 -4.40
C GLN A 229 -8.66 -2.21 -3.37
N CYS A 230 -8.17 -3.30 -2.80
CA CYS A 230 -8.73 -3.99 -1.65
C CYS A 230 -7.68 -4.16 -0.56
N ALA A 231 -8.00 -3.78 0.67
CA ALA A 231 -7.28 -4.29 1.83
C ALA A 231 -7.96 -5.59 2.27
N VAL A 232 -7.20 -6.69 2.28
CA VAL A 232 -7.70 -8.03 2.63
C VAL A 232 -7.04 -8.48 3.93
N ARG A 233 -7.85 -8.88 4.91
CA ARG A 233 -7.34 -9.35 6.20
C ARG A 233 -6.72 -10.74 6.02
N VAL A 234 -5.49 -10.92 6.51
CA VAL A 234 -4.83 -12.23 6.49
C VAL A 234 -5.43 -13.10 7.60
N PRO A 235 -6.04 -14.26 7.30
CA PRO A 235 -6.67 -15.11 8.29
C PRO A 235 -5.71 -15.50 9.43
N GLY A 236 -6.20 -15.50 10.66
CA GLY A 236 -5.42 -15.88 11.85
C GLY A 236 -4.30 -14.90 12.23
N SER A 237 -4.16 -13.76 11.52
CA SER A 237 -3.22 -12.71 11.86
C SER A 237 -3.92 -11.35 11.95
N GLY A 238 -3.36 -10.39 12.65
CA GLY A 238 -3.85 -9.01 12.65
C GLY A 238 -3.42 -8.21 11.42
N ARG A 239 -2.85 -8.85 10.40
CA ARG A 239 -2.22 -8.22 9.23
C ARG A 239 -3.21 -8.01 8.08
N TRP A 240 -2.91 -7.04 7.24
CA TRP A 240 -3.64 -6.73 6.01
C TRP A 240 -2.74 -6.88 4.80
N ARG A 241 -3.30 -7.34 3.70
CA ARG A 241 -2.65 -7.46 2.41
C ARG A 241 -3.36 -6.57 1.40
N ASP A 242 -2.59 -5.81 0.62
CA ASP A 242 -3.14 -5.00 -0.45
C ASP A 242 -3.21 -5.81 -1.75
N LEU A 243 -4.37 -5.80 -2.37
CA LEU A 243 -4.63 -6.35 -3.70
C LEU A 243 -5.27 -5.28 -4.58
N ARG A 244 -5.19 -5.45 -5.89
CA ARG A 244 -6.07 -4.72 -6.79
C ARG A 244 -7.48 -5.32 -6.75
N CYS A 245 -8.51 -4.53 -7.02
CA CYS A 245 -9.87 -5.05 -7.11
C CYS A 245 -9.99 -6.11 -8.22
N GLU A 246 -9.24 -5.95 -9.32
CA GLU A 246 -9.18 -6.92 -10.41
C GLU A 246 -8.73 -8.30 -9.93
N ASP A 247 -7.66 -8.34 -9.13
CA ASP A 247 -7.09 -9.58 -8.60
C ASP A 247 -8.05 -10.24 -7.60
N TYR A 248 -8.65 -9.41 -6.72
CA TYR A 248 -9.65 -9.90 -5.78
C TYR A 248 -10.87 -10.52 -6.49
N LEU A 249 -11.42 -9.82 -7.49
CA LEU A 249 -12.57 -10.29 -8.27
C LEU A 249 -12.25 -11.52 -9.12
N ALA A 250 -11.03 -11.60 -9.67
CA ALA A 250 -10.58 -12.78 -10.39
C ALA A 250 -10.54 -14.02 -9.50
N GLY A 251 -10.17 -13.87 -8.22
CA GLY A 251 -10.27 -14.92 -7.21
C GLY A 251 -11.70 -15.42 -6.97
N LEU A 252 -12.69 -14.55 -7.17
CA LEU A 252 -14.12 -14.90 -7.14
C LEU A 252 -14.66 -15.42 -8.48
N GLY A 253 -13.82 -15.60 -9.50
CA GLY A 253 -14.24 -15.99 -10.84
C GLY A 253 -14.87 -14.87 -11.67
N ILE A 254 -14.77 -13.61 -11.23
CA ILE A 254 -15.33 -12.44 -11.91
C ILE A 254 -14.25 -11.78 -12.77
N ASP A 255 -14.49 -11.68 -14.09
CA ASP A 255 -13.62 -10.96 -15.01
C ASP A 255 -13.88 -9.44 -14.89
N ALA A 256 -13.02 -8.74 -14.17
CA ALA A 256 -13.12 -7.31 -13.93
C ALA A 256 -13.08 -6.50 -15.24
N GLY A 257 -12.26 -6.90 -16.22
CA GLY A 257 -12.20 -6.23 -17.53
C GLY A 257 -13.53 -6.33 -18.28
N ALA A 258 -14.14 -7.52 -18.28
CA ALA A 258 -15.43 -7.73 -18.93
C ALA A 258 -16.57 -6.94 -18.24
N VAL A 259 -16.60 -6.85 -16.91
CA VAL A 259 -17.65 -6.10 -16.19
C VAL A 259 -17.49 -4.59 -16.40
N VAL A 260 -16.28 -4.04 -16.36
CA VAL A 260 -16.00 -2.62 -16.64
C VAL A 260 -16.33 -2.24 -18.07
N ALA A 261 -15.93 -3.08 -19.05
CA ALA A 261 -16.24 -2.85 -20.47
C ALA A 261 -17.75 -2.85 -20.74
N ARG A 262 -18.48 -3.79 -20.12
CA ARG A 262 -19.95 -3.86 -20.23
C ARG A 262 -20.65 -2.64 -19.61
N ALA A 263 -20.09 -2.09 -18.54
CA ALA A 263 -20.62 -0.89 -17.89
C ALA A 263 -20.37 0.40 -18.66
N GLY A 264 -19.42 0.43 -19.59
CA GLY A 264 -19.04 1.65 -20.30
C GLY A 264 -18.46 2.74 -19.40
N ALA A 265 -17.80 2.35 -18.29
CA ALA A 265 -17.37 3.26 -17.23
C ALA A 265 -16.30 4.29 -17.62
N GLY A 266 -15.76 4.24 -18.83
CA GLY A 266 -14.89 5.26 -19.41
C GLY A 266 -13.65 5.56 -18.57
N ALA A 267 -13.34 6.86 -18.42
CA ALA A 267 -12.17 7.35 -17.68
C ALA A 267 -12.19 7.02 -16.17
N TYR A 268 -13.35 6.77 -15.59
CA TYR A 268 -13.51 6.49 -14.16
C TYR A 268 -13.74 5.00 -13.87
N GLY A 269 -13.25 4.10 -14.72
CA GLY A 269 -13.38 2.66 -14.58
C GLY A 269 -12.88 2.13 -13.22
N GLY A 270 -11.79 2.69 -12.68
CA GLY A 270 -11.27 2.33 -11.35
C GLY A 270 -12.24 2.68 -10.21
N LEU A 271 -12.89 3.84 -10.26
CA LEU A 271 -13.92 4.23 -9.29
C LEU A 271 -15.12 3.28 -9.36
N TRP A 272 -15.62 3.05 -10.59
CA TRP A 272 -16.74 2.14 -10.84
C TRP A 272 -16.42 0.74 -10.31
N LEU A 273 -15.23 0.22 -10.63
CA LEU A 273 -14.79 -1.11 -10.21
C LEU A 273 -14.66 -1.24 -8.69
N THR A 274 -14.19 -0.18 -8.02
CA THR A 274 -14.11 -0.17 -6.55
C THR A 274 -15.50 -0.23 -5.92
N ALA A 275 -16.44 0.58 -6.42
CA ALA A 275 -17.84 0.57 -5.95
C ALA A 275 -18.54 -0.77 -6.27
N TYR A 276 -18.27 -1.33 -7.44
CA TYR A 276 -18.72 -2.68 -7.81
C TYR A 276 -18.22 -3.73 -6.82
N THR A 277 -16.92 -3.69 -6.53
CA THR A 277 -16.31 -4.61 -5.55
C THR A 277 -16.90 -4.44 -4.15
N MET A 278 -17.22 -3.19 -3.75
CA MET A 278 -17.97 -2.92 -2.50
C MET A 278 -19.34 -3.62 -2.49
N GLY A 279 -20.08 -3.55 -3.60
CA GLY A 279 -21.37 -4.24 -3.74
C GLY A 279 -21.24 -5.76 -3.64
N VAL A 280 -20.23 -6.33 -4.31
CA VAL A 280 -19.91 -7.77 -4.25
C VAL A 280 -19.55 -8.19 -2.82
N VAL A 281 -18.68 -7.43 -2.13
CA VAL A 281 -18.28 -7.71 -0.72
C VAL A 281 -19.44 -7.54 0.24
N HIS A 282 -20.32 -6.56 0.02
CA HIS A 282 -21.53 -6.38 0.84
C HIS A 282 -22.46 -7.59 0.72
N GLY A 283 -22.54 -8.20 -0.47
CA GLY A 283 -23.37 -9.36 -0.72
C GLY A 283 -24.88 -9.06 -0.63
N GLY A 284 -25.67 -10.09 -0.36
CA GLY A 284 -27.13 -9.99 -0.25
C GLY A 284 -27.64 -9.41 1.07
N ARG A 285 -26.81 -8.73 1.88
CA ARG A 285 -27.24 -8.09 3.14
C ARG A 285 -28.14 -6.90 2.86
N GLY A 286 -29.05 -6.58 3.79
CA GLY A 286 -29.86 -5.37 3.70
C GLY A 286 -29.01 -4.11 3.69
N LEU A 287 -29.45 -3.10 2.94
CA LEU A 287 -28.79 -1.80 2.89
C LEU A 287 -29.21 -0.93 4.08
N GLY A 288 -28.29 -0.08 4.54
CA GLY A 288 -28.52 0.95 5.53
C GLY A 288 -29.42 2.08 5.04
N ASP A 289 -29.49 3.17 5.80
CA ASP A 289 -30.27 4.37 5.43
C ASP A 289 -29.77 4.92 4.09
N ALA A 290 -30.69 5.13 3.16
CA ALA A 290 -30.37 5.53 1.79
C ALA A 290 -29.61 6.86 1.71
N ARG A 291 -29.90 7.82 2.62
CA ARG A 291 -29.19 9.12 2.64
C ARG A 291 -27.75 8.96 3.09
N VAL A 292 -27.50 8.06 4.05
CA VAL A 292 -26.16 7.79 4.57
C VAL A 292 -25.35 7.04 3.54
N VAL A 293 -25.94 6.08 2.84
CA VAL A 293 -25.30 5.36 1.72
C VAL A 293 -24.97 6.32 0.59
N ASP A 294 -25.90 7.19 0.21
CA ASP A 294 -25.73 8.15 -0.90
C ASP A 294 -24.60 9.15 -0.59
N GLU A 295 -24.56 9.73 0.61
CA GLU A 295 -23.48 10.63 1.04
C GLU A 295 -22.11 9.91 1.04
N ALA A 296 -22.05 8.68 1.53
CA ALA A 296 -20.84 7.88 1.56
C ALA A 296 -20.30 7.58 0.14
N LEU A 297 -21.18 7.41 -0.84
CA LEU A 297 -20.80 7.22 -2.25
C LEU A 297 -20.36 8.55 -2.91
N ALA A 298 -21.06 9.66 -2.60
CA ALA A 298 -20.74 10.98 -3.17
C ALA A 298 -19.30 11.41 -2.88
N THR A 299 -18.74 11.00 -1.75
CA THR A 299 -17.36 11.33 -1.35
C THR A 299 -16.30 10.36 -1.88
N MET A 300 -16.69 9.22 -2.46
CA MET A 300 -15.75 8.15 -2.84
C MET A 300 -14.83 8.57 -3.99
N GLY A 301 -15.40 9.09 -5.08
CA GLY A 301 -14.64 9.56 -6.24
C GLY A 301 -13.73 10.75 -5.90
N PRO A 302 -14.29 11.84 -5.33
CA PRO A 302 -13.48 12.98 -4.90
C PRO A 302 -12.35 12.60 -3.94
N GLY A 303 -12.62 11.74 -2.95
CA GLY A 303 -11.60 11.24 -2.01
C GLY A 303 -10.48 10.47 -2.70
N GLY A 304 -10.81 9.62 -3.68
CA GLY A 304 -9.80 8.84 -4.42
C GLY A 304 -8.93 9.65 -5.38
N LEU A 305 -9.39 10.85 -5.78
CA LEU A 305 -8.69 11.73 -6.74
C LEU A 305 -8.12 13.00 -6.10
N CYS A 306 -8.26 13.20 -4.79
CA CYS A 306 -7.86 14.43 -4.11
C CYS A 306 -6.35 14.72 -4.15
N HIS A 307 -5.52 13.73 -4.47
CA HIS A 307 -4.07 13.89 -4.66
C HIS A 307 -3.71 14.43 -6.06
N GLU A 308 -4.61 14.31 -7.04
CA GLU A 308 -4.35 14.63 -8.44
C GLU A 308 -5.12 15.87 -8.89
N LEU A 309 -6.28 16.10 -8.28
CA LEU A 309 -7.19 17.17 -8.66
C LEU A 309 -7.32 18.22 -7.56
N SER A 310 -7.39 19.47 -7.97
CA SER A 310 -7.70 20.59 -7.05
C SER A 310 -9.12 20.52 -6.52
N GLY A 311 -9.40 21.15 -5.38
CA GLY A 311 -10.74 21.22 -4.79
C GLY A 311 -11.79 21.80 -5.75
N ARG A 312 -11.42 22.73 -6.64
CA ARG A 312 -12.30 23.27 -7.68
C ARG A 312 -12.66 22.23 -8.74
N GLU A 313 -11.71 21.42 -9.15
CA GLU A 313 -11.92 20.34 -10.14
C GLU A 313 -12.77 19.24 -9.54
N LEU A 314 -12.45 18.82 -8.32
CA LEU A 314 -13.26 17.86 -7.58
C LEU A 314 -14.72 18.32 -7.43
N GLY A 315 -14.95 19.60 -7.08
CA GLY A 315 -16.29 20.16 -6.98
C GLY A 315 -17.06 20.16 -8.30
N ARG A 316 -16.37 20.35 -9.44
CA ARG A 316 -17.02 20.27 -10.77
C ARG A 316 -17.38 18.85 -11.18
N LEU A 317 -16.59 17.87 -10.78
CA LEU A 317 -16.74 16.47 -11.15
C LEU A 317 -17.59 15.66 -10.16
N SER A 318 -17.88 16.21 -8.97
CA SER A 318 -18.48 15.46 -7.87
C SER A 318 -19.77 14.74 -8.24
N ALA A 319 -20.67 15.38 -9.00
CA ALA A 319 -21.92 14.76 -9.42
C ALA A 319 -21.70 13.59 -10.40
N GLU A 320 -20.79 13.74 -11.36
CA GLU A 320 -20.44 12.68 -12.32
C GLU A 320 -19.76 11.50 -11.60
N LEU A 321 -18.81 11.78 -10.70
CA LEU A 321 -18.12 10.75 -9.92
C LEU A 321 -19.09 10.00 -9.00
N HIS A 322 -20.08 10.70 -8.42
CA HIS A 322 -21.13 10.10 -7.60
C HIS A 322 -21.97 9.12 -8.41
N GLU A 323 -22.43 9.50 -9.59
CA GLU A 323 -23.21 8.61 -10.48
C GLU A 323 -22.42 7.37 -10.89
N VAL A 324 -21.11 7.51 -11.17
CA VAL A 324 -20.23 6.37 -11.48
C VAL A 324 -20.13 5.42 -10.29
N ALA A 325 -19.93 5.94 -9.07
CA ALA A 325 -19.85 5.13 -7.86
C ALA A 325 -21.17 4.41 -7.58
N ARG A 326 -22.31 5.11 -7.74
CA ARG A 326 -23.66 4.54 -7.55
C ARG A 326 -23.92 3.40 -8.53
N ALA A 327 -23.66 3.62 -9.82
CA ALA A 327 -23.84 2.61 -10.85
C ALA A 327 -22.96 1.35 -10.62
N GLY A 328 -21.72 1.56 -10.16
CA GLY A 328 -20.82 0.46 -9.78
C GLY A 328 -21.37 -0.35 -8.61
N LEU A 329 -21.79 0.32 -7.53
CA LEU A 329 -22.37 -0.34 -6.36
C LEU A 329 -23.62 -1.15 -6.72
N GLU A 330 -24.57 -0.56 -7.46
CA GLU A 330 -25.80 -1.23 -7.88
C GLU A 330 -25.51 -2.49 -8.70
N ALA A 331 -24.56 -2.42 -9.63
CA ALA A 331 -24.14 -3.57 -10.42
C ALA A 331 -23.51 -4.67 -9.55
N GLY A 332 -22.64 -4.30 -8.60
CA GLY A 332 -22.02 -5.25 -7.69
C GLY A 332 -23.01 -5.95 -6.76
N LEU A 333 -23.97 -5.20 -6.21
CA LEU A 333 -25.07 -5.77 -5.41
C LEU A 333 -25.95 -6.71 -6.23
N HIS A 334 -26.23 -6.35 -7.48
CA HIS A 334 -27.00 -7.19 -8.38
C HIS A 334 -26.30 -8.53 -8.67
N ASP A 335 -25.00 -8.49 -8.97
CA ASP A 335 -24.23 -9.70 -9.27
C ASP A 335 -24.01 -10.56 -8.02
N ALA A 336 -23.86 -9.97 -6.85
CA ALA A 336 -23.77 -10.68 -5.57
C ALA A 336 -25.08 -11.39 -5.15
N ALA A 337 -26.23 -10.87 -5.57
CA ALA A 337 -27.54 -11.48 -5.29
C ALA A 337 -27.84 -12.73 -6.16
N ARG A 338 -27.02 -13.04 -7.14
CA ARG A 338 -27.12 -14.26 -7.93
C ARG A 338 -26.49 -15.41 -7.14
N PRO A 339 -27.26 -16.41 -6.69
CA PRO A 339 -26.70 -17.49 -5.91
C PRO A 339 -25.84 -18.37 -6.82
N ASP A 340 -24.53 -18.23 -6.73
CA ASP A 340 -23.61 -19.26 -7.17
C ASP A 340 -23.16 -20.02 -5.92
N PRO A 341 -23.58 -21.30 -5.74
CA PRO A 341 -23.34 -22.05 -4.52
C PRO A 341 -21.87 -22.40 -4.26
N GLU A 342 -20.94 -22.11 -5.18
CA GLU A 342 -19.53 -22.50 -5.07
C GLU A 342 -18.59 -21.38 -4.63
N THR A 343 -19.04 -20.12 -4.58
CA THR A 343 -18.20 -18.98 -4.20
C THR A 343 -18.50 -18.43 -2.81
N GLY A 344 -18.22 -19.19 -1.78
CA GLY A 344 -18.18 -18.67 -0.40
C GLY A 344 -16.96 -17.76 -0.19
N LEU A 345 -17.14 -16.61 0.47
CA LEU A 345 -16.06 -15.62 0.76
C LEU A 345 -14.80 -16.25 1.42
N GLY A 346 -14.95 -17.33 2.17
CA GLY A 346 -13.84 -18.08 2.79
C GLY A 346 -12.96 -18.79 1.77
N THR A 347 -13.54 -19.36 0.72
CA THR A 347 -12.81 -20.08 -0.34
C THR A 347 -12.06 -19.09 -1.25
N ALA A 348 -12.61 -17.90 -1.47
CA ALA A 348 -12.00 -16.87 -2.30
C ALA A 348 -10.70 -16.31 -1.71
N LEU A 349 -10.57 -16.25 -0.38
CA LEU A 349 -9.34 -15.81 0.30
C LEU A 349 -8.22 -16.88 0.18
N GLU A 350 -8.58 -18.14 -0.01
CA GLU A 350 -7.64 -19.25 -0.19
C GLU A 350 -7.25 -19.48 -1.65
N THR A 351 -8.05 -18.99 -2.62
CA THR A 351 -7.92 -19.32 -4.04
C THR A 351 -7.60 -18.15 -4.97
N LEU A 352 -7.20 -16.99 -4.43
CA LEU A 352 -6.85 -15.82 -5.25
C LEU A 352 -5.69 -16.12 -6.20
N PRO A 353 -5.87 -16.13 -7.53
CA PRO A 353 -4.77 -16.27 -8.47
C PRO A 353 -3.94 -14.97 -8.48
N SER A 354 -2.64 -15.06 -8.15
CA SER A 354 -1.71 -13.94 -8.15
C SER A 354 -1.26 -13.48 -9.53
N ASP A 355 -1.61 -14.20 -10.60
CA ASP A 355 -0.94 -14.11 -11.90
C ASP A 355 -1.82 -14.06 -13.14
N ARG A 356 -2.90 -13.33 -13.12
CA ARG A 356 -3.32 -12.81 -14.43
C ARG A 356 -2.57 -11.51 -14.67
N PRO A 357 -1.88 -11.36 -15.84
CA PRO A 357 -1.31 -10.08 -16.20
C PRO A 357 -2.46 -9.06 -16.09
N SER A 358 -2.31 -8.10 -15.19
CA SER A 358 -3.19 -6.96 -15.12
C SER A 358 -3.25 -6.40 -16.54
N HIS A 359 -4.35 -6.61 -17.22
CA HIS A 359 -4.63 -5.81 -18.41
C HIS A 359 -4.71 -4.40 -17.85
N ALA A 360 -3.61 -3.65 -18.07
CA ALA A 360 -3.62 -2.23 -17.79
C ALA A 360 -4.87 -1.69 -18.49
N VAL A 361 -5.86 -1.31 -17.70
CA VAL A 361 -6.85 -0.36 -18.15
C VAL A 361 -5.99 0.86 -18.43
N THR A 362 -5.61 1.02 -19.70
CA THR A 362 -4.90 2.19 -20.17
C THR A 362 -5.80 3.35 -19.81
N SER A 363 -5.39 4.11 -18.80
CA SER A 363 -5.93 5.45 -18.64
C SER A 363 -5.78 6.12 -20.00
N PRO A 364 -6.84 6.66 -20.59
CA PRO A 364 -6.71 7.38 -21.85
C PRO A 364 -5.69 8.50 -21.58
N SER A 365 -4.62 8.50 -22.36
CA SER A 365 -3.74 9.65 -22.49
C SER A 365 -4.62 10.88 -22.70
N PRO A 366 -4.38 12.02 -22.02
CA PRO A 366 -5.20 13.19 -22.23
C PRO A 366 -5.21 13.50 -23.73
N ALA A 367 -6.39 13.53 -24.30
CA ALA A 367 -6.59 13.81 -25.70
C ALA A 367 -6.04 15.20 -26.02
N ASP A 368 -5.33 15.26 -27.11
CA ASP A 368 -4.76 16.41 -27.78
C ASP A 368 -5.60 17.69 -27.64
N ASP A 369 -5.18 18.60 -26.77
CA ASP A 369 -5.50 20.01 -26.91
C ASP A 369 -4.57 20.61 -27.98
N PRO A 370 -5.07 21.39 -28.92
CA PRO A 370 -4.24 21.94 -29.99
C PRO A 370 -3.19 22.90 -29.43
N PRO A 371 -1.96 22.88 -29.96
CA PRO A 371 -0.84 23.62 -29.38
C PRO A 371 -1.07 25.12 -29.49
N ARG A 372 -1.08 25.80 -28.34
CA ARG A 372 -0.86 27.25 -28.30
C ARG A 372 0.57 27.52 -28.75
N ALA A 373 0.71 28.24 -29.83
CA ALA A 373 1.96 28.72 -30.36
C ALA A 373 2.72 29.56 -29.30
N VAL A 374 3.80 29.01 -28.77
CA VAL A 374 4.84 29.77 -28.09
C VAL A 374 6.01 29.84 -29.05
N THR A 375 6.25 31.01 -29.60
CA THR A 375 7.43 31.33 -30.39
C THR A 375 8.65 31.34 -29.49
N SER A 376 9.55 30.37 -29.67
CA SER A 376 10.91 30.39 -29.13
C SER A 376 11.93 30.62 -30.24
N PRO A 377 13.02 31.35 -30.00
CA PRO A 377 13.97 31.75 -31.02
C PRO A 377 14.81 30.56 -31.52
N SER A 378 15.11 30.60 -32.80
CA SER A 378 15.94 29.66 -33.55
C SER A 378 17.39 29.67 -33.02
N PRO A 379 18.04 28.51 -32.84
CA PRO A 379 19.48 28.42 -32.78
C PRO A 379 20.03 27.96 -34.14
N ALA A 380 20.64 28.88 -34.85
CA ALA A 380 21.60 28.54 -35.90
C ALA A 380 22.90 28.06 -35.25
N ASP A 381 23.64 27.19 -35.96
CA ASP A 381 24.98 26.72 -35.73
C ASP A 381 25.18 25.49 -34.78
N ARG A 382 24.98 24.31 -35.38
CA ARG A 382 25.77 23.12 -35.01
C ARG A 382 26.17 22.33 -36.25
N PRO A 383 27.43 21.92 -36.38
CA PRO A 383 27.89 21.15 -37.53
C PRO A 383 27.37 19.69 -37.47
N PRO A 384 27.25 19.00 -38.63
CA PRO A 384 26.72 17.66 -38.72
C PRO A 384 27.70 16.61 -38.15
N ARG A 385 27.23 15.82 -37.20
CA ARG A 385 27.92 14.60 -36.77
C ARG A 385 27.46 13.46 -37.67
N THR A 386 28.33 13.00 -38.56
CA THR A 386 28.21 11.73 -39.25
C THR A 386 28.43 10.58 -38.29
N ALA A 387 27.36 9.88 -37.90
CA ALA A 387 27.42 8.58 -37.25
C ALA A 387 26.95 7.53 -38.27
N THR A 388 27.89 6.80 -38.85
CA THR A 388 27.64 5.60 -39.63
C THR A 388 27.27 4.47 -38.69
N SER A 389 26.01 4.08 -38.69
CA SER A 389 25.57 2.81 -38.07
C SER A 389 25.87 1.66 -39.04
N PRO A 390 26.45 0.53 -38.63
CA PRO A 390 26.64 -0.63 -39.47
C PRO A 390 25.28 -1.26 -39.85
N SER A 391 25.15 -1.64 -41.09
CA SER A 391 23.99 -2.30 -41.68
C SER A 391 23.72 -3.70 -41.08
N PRO A 392 22.46 -4.16 -41.00
CA PRO A 392 22.07 -5.44 -40.39
C PRO A 392 22.48 -6.71 -41.18
N ALA A 393 23.25 -6.58 -42.26
CA ALA A 393 23.46 -7.65 -43.23
C ALA A 393 24.60 -8.65 -42.90
N ASP A 394 25.40 -8.42 -41.86
CA ASP A 394 26.58 -9.27 -41.55
C ASP A 394 26.42 -10.12 -40.29
N ARG A 395 25.27 -10.75 -40.10
CA ARG A 395 25.15 -11.81 -39.07
C ARG A 395 25.05 -13.17 -39.77
N PRO A 396 25.93 -14.13 -39.42
CA PRO A 396 25.75 -15.49 -39.90
C PRO A 396 24.46 -16.10 -39.35
N PRO A 397 23.77 -16.98 -40.12
CA PRO A 397 22.52 -17.59 -39.66
C PRO A 397 22.85 -18.53 -38.47
N ARG A 398 22.29 -18.20 -37.30
CA ARG A 398 22.33 -19.10 -36.15
C ARG A 398 21.25 -20.17 -36.33
N THR A 399 21.61 -21.33 -36.80
CA THR A 399 20.85 -22.57 -36.63
C THR A 399 21.27 -23.18 -35.29
N ALA A 400 20.71 -22.66 -34.21
CA ALA A 400 20.64 -23.37 -32.95
C ALA A 400 19.15 -23.64 -32.70
N THR A 401 18.71 -24.86 -32.85
CA THR A 401 17.44 -25.36 -32.32
C THR A 401 17.45 -25.13 -30.82
N SER A 402 16.77 -24.07 -30.40
CA SER A 402 16.53 -23.84 -28.96
C SER A 402 15.76 -25.04 -28.44
N PRO A 403 16.15 -25.65 -27.31
CA PRO A 403 15.35 -26.69 -26.71
C PRO A 403 13.98 -26.13 -26.38
N SER A 404 12.93 -26.87 -26.71
CA SER A 404 11.56 -26.49 -26.35
C SER A 404 11.45 -26.41 -24.82
N PRO A 405 10.79 -25.39 -24.28
CA PRO A 405 10.60 -25.27 -22.84
C PRO A 405 9.83 -26.49 -22.33
N VAL A 406 10.36 -27.16 -21.30
CA VAL A 406 9.64 -28.19 -20.56
C VAL A 406 9.14 -27.51 -19.29
N PRO A 407 7.84 -27.31 -19.12
CA PRO A 407 7.29 -26.67 -17.94
C PRO A 407 7.71 -27.44 -16.67
N LEU A 408 8.16 -26.71 -15.65
CA LEU A 408 8.49 -27.27 -14.33
C LEU A 408 7.23 -27.60 -13.52
N ILE A 409 6.12 -26.92 -13.84
CA ILE A 409 4.80 -27.18 -13.26
C ILE A 409 3.78 -27.36 -14.40
N ALA A 410 2.71 -28.09 -14.12
CA ALA A 410 1.61 -28.25 -15.07
C ALA A 410 0.84 -26.92 -15.27
N ALA A 411 0.11 -26.82 -16.39
CA ALA A 411 -0.63 -25.64 -16.78
C ALA A 411 -1.59 -25.10 -15.69
N PRO A 412 -2.00 -23.80 -15.76
CA PRO A 412 -2.92 -23.20 -14.81
C PRO A 412 -4.17 -24.03 -14.57
N GLY A 413 -4.47 -24.32 -13.27
CA GLY A 413 -5.65 -25.10 -12.86
C GLY A 413 -5.34 -26.55 -12.45
N SER A 414 -4.11 -27.05 -12.58
CA SER A 414 -3.70 -28.33 -11.99
C SER A 414 -3.06 -28.08 -10.60
N SER A 415 -3.52 -28.83 -9.58
CA SER A 415 -2.91 -28.83 -8.25
C SER A 415 -1.48 -29.36 -8.33
N GLY A 416 -0.50 -28.46 -8.39
CA GLY A 416 0.93 -28.79 -8.34
C GLY A 416 1.50 -28.54 -6.94
N ALA A 417 2.65 -29.14 -6.64
CA ALA A 417 3.40 -28.84 -5.44
C ALA A 417 4.76 -28.24 -5.80
N VAL A 418 5.24 -27.32 -4.96
CA VAL A 418 6.53 -26.65 -5.12
C VAL A 418 7.17 -26.47 -3.74
N ALA A 419 8.48 -26.62 -3.63
CA ALA A 419 9.19 -26.34 -2.40
C ALA A 419 9.85 -24.94 -2.47
N VAL A 420 9.78 -24.19 -1.38
CA VAL A 420 10.49 -22.91 -1.26
C VAL A 420 11.62 -23.06 -0.24
N SER A 421 12.84 -22.72 -0.65
CA SER A 421 14.03 -22.82 0.18
C SER A 421 14.85 -21.52 0.16
N GLY A 422 15.91 -21.46 0.94
CA GLY A 422 16.77 -20.29 1.10
C GLY A 422 16.47 -19.52 2.39
N ALA A 423 17.13 -18.38 2.56
CA ALA A 423 17.03 -17.58 3.76
C ALA A 423 15.59 -17.03 3.97
N GLU A 424 15.21 -16.85 5.24
CA GLU A 424 13.97 -16.18 5.62
C GLU A 424 14.08 -14.69 5.26
N THR A 425 13.43 -14.30 4.18
CA THR A 425 13.44 -12.93 3.65
C THR A 425 12.05 -12.52 3.26
N PHE A 426 11.81 -11.21 3.13
CA PHE A 426 10.53 -10.70 2.63
C PHE A 426 10.20 -11.23 1.22
N VAL A 427 11.21 -11.45 0.38
CA VAL A 427 11.02 -12.06 -0.94
C VAL A 427 10.44 -13.47 -0.80
N ARG A 428 10.99 -14.30 0.12
CA ARG A 428 10.49 -15.66 0.36
C ARG A 428 9.07 -15.67 0.89
N GLU A 429 8.73 -14.75 1.79
CA GLU A 429 7.38 -14.62 2.34
C GLU A 429 6.37 -14.29 1.23
N HIS A 430 6.65 -13.29 0.41
CA HIS A 430 5.79 -12.92 -0.72
C HIS A 430 5.65 -14.04 -1.76
N LEU A 431 6.74 -14.77 -2.03
CA LEU A 431 6.70 -15.93 -2.91
C LEU A 431 5.79 -17.03 -2.36
N ALA A 432 5.91 -17.35 -1.08
CA ALA A 432 5.07 -18.38 -0.46
C ALA A 432 3.57 -18.04 -0.61
N HIS A 433 3.20 -16.77 -0.37
CA HIS A 433 1.83 -16.31 -0.58
C HIS A 433 1.42 -16.42 -2.05
N ALA A 434 2.23 -15.90 -2.98
CA ALA A 434 1.89 -15.90 -4.40
C ALA A 434 1.74 -17.32 -4.98
N LEU A 435 2.60 -18.25 -4.56
CA LEU A 435 2.50 -19.65 -4.97
C LEU A 435 1.23 -20.31 -4.42
N THR A 436 0.88 -20.05 -3.17
CA THR A 436 -0.37 -20.54 -2.56
C THR A 436 -1.60 -19.93 -3.24
N ASP A 437 -1.59 -18.63 -3.49
CA ASP A 437 -2.66 -17.92 -4.20
C ASP A 437 -2.86 -18.49 -5.62
N ARG A 438 -1.79 -19.03 -6.23
CA ARG A 438 -1.83 -19.73 -7.53
C ARG A 438 -2.41 -21.14 -7.44
N GLY A 439 -2.76 -21.61 -6.25
CA GLY A 439 -3.24 -22.96 -6.00
C GLY A 439 -2.14 -24.02 -5.90
N LEU A 440 -0.88 -23.61 -5.73
CA LEU A 440 0.24 -24.53 -5.53
C LEU A 440 0.37 -24.90 -4.05
N THR A 441 0.58 -26.19 -3.77
CA THR A 441 0.85 -26.66 -2.42
C THR A 441 2.32 -26.46 -2.08
N LEU A 442 2.63 -25.78 -0.97
CA LEU A 442 3.99 -25.67 -0.46
C LEU A 442 4.43 -27.00 0.17
N ALA A 443 5.49 -27.58 -0.38
CA ALA A 443 6.07 -28.83 0.07
C ALA A 443 7.45 -28.62 0.73
N THR A 444 7.95 -29.66 1.40
CA THR A 444 9.33 -29.66 1.90
C THR A 444 10.32 -29.91 0.77
N VAL A 445 11.55 -29.43 0.91
CA VAL A 445 12.61 -29.58 -0.11
C VAL A 445 12.85 -31.06 -0.47
N ASP A 446 12.66 -31.97 0.47
CA ASP A 446 12.92 -33.41 0.28
C ASP A 446 11.79 -34.16 -0.48
N SER A 447 10.68 -33.49 -0.81
CA SER A 447 9.51 -34.09 -1.45
C SER A 447 9.69 -34.45 -2.94
N GLY A 448 10.83 -34.16 -3.55
CA GLY A 448 11.07 -34.46 -4.98
C GLY A 448 10.39 -33.51 -5.97
N VAL A 449 9.71 -32.46 -5.48
CA VAL A 449 9.02 -31.46 -6.29
C VAL A 449 10.00 -30.37 -6.78
N PRO A 450 9.64 -29.56 -7.79
CA PRO A 450 10.43 -28.40 -8.19
C PRO A 450 10.70 -27.45 -7.01
N VAL A 451 11.88 -26.83 -6.98
CA VAL A 451 12.31 -25.95 -5.89
C VAL A 451 12.43 -24.51 -6.38
N VAL A 452 11.90 -23.57 -5.62
CA VAL A 452 12.22 -22.15 -5.72
C VAL A 452 13.20 -21.80 -4.60
N HIS A 453 14.46 -21.52 -4.96
CA HIS A 453 15.49 -21.16 -3.99
C HIS A 453 15.75 -19.67 -4.00
N VAL A 454 15.60 -19.03 -2.83
CA VAL A 454 15.82 -17.60 -2.63
C VAL A 454 17.22 -17.39 -2.06
N CYS A 455 18.17 -16.96 -2.88
CA CYS A 455 19.50 -16.56 -2.44
C CYS A 455 19.46 -15.12 -1.92
N ALA A 456 19.75 -14.91 -0.66
CA ALA A 456 19.69 -13.59 -0.01
C ALA A 456 20.92 -12.69 -0.34
N LEU A 457 21.96 -13.25 -0.94
CA LEU A 457 23.14 -12.48 -1.34
C LEU A 457 22.77 -11.38 -2.34
N GLY A 458 23.23 -10.18 -2.10
CA GLY A 458 23.01 -9.05 -2.99
C GLY A 458 21.91 -8.08 -2.55
N TRP A 459 20.97 -8.50 -1.71
CA TRP A 459 19.92 -7.60 -1.18
C TRP A 459 19.65 -7.73 0.32
N SER A 460 20.08 -8.82 0.97
CA SER A 460 19.91 -8.98 2.41
C SER A 460 21.22 -8.67 3.14
N PRO A 461 21.28 -7.60 3.95
CA PRO A 461 22.47 -7.27 4.72
C PRO A 461 22.83 -8.39 5.71
N GLY A 462 24.07 -8.87 5.67
CA GLY A 462 24.55 -9.90 6.56
C GLY A 462 24.28 -11.34 6.12
N ALA A 463 23.81 -11.56 4.89
CA ALA A 463 23.73 -12.90 4.32
C ALA A 463 25.13 -13.53 4.24
N ASP A 464 25.26 -14.76 4.75
CA ASP A 464 26.51 -15.50 4.77
C ASP A 464 26.70 -16.28 3.45
N PRO A 465 27.75 -16.03 2.67
CA PRO A 465 28.00 -16.72 1.42
C PRO A 465 28.15 -18.24 1.55
N GLU A 466 28.74 -18.73 2.64
CA GLU A 466 28.96 -20.18 2.84
C GLU A 466 27.62 -20.88 3.14
N GLU A 467 26.78 -20.24 3.96
CA GLU A 467 25.46 -20.76 4.28
C GLU A 467 24.55 -20.75 3.05
N GLU A 468 24.53 -19.65 2.27
CA GLU A 468 23.76 -19.57 1.02
C GLU A 468 24.18 -20.66 0.01
N LEU A 469 25.48 -20.90 -0.13
CA LEU A 469 25.99 -21.98 -0.98
C LEU A 469 25.56 -23.37 -0.47
N ARG A 470 25.59 -23.58 0.84
CA ARG A 470 25.16 -24.82 1.48
C ARG A 470 23.67 -25.09 1.23
N LEU A 471 22.84 -24.05 1.42
CA LEU A 471 21.39 -24.13 1.19
C LEU A 471 21.06 -24.40 -0.29
N ALA A 472 21.75 -23.74 -1.23
CA ALA A 472 21.56 -23.97 -2.65
C ALA A 472 21.94 -25.41 -3.07
N ARG A 473 23.06 -25.94 -2.57
CA ARG A 473 23.47 -27.34 -2.81
C ARG A 473 22.43 -28.33 -2.30
N ALA A 474 21.86 -28.10 -1.13
CA ALA A 474 20.78 -28.93 -0.57
C ALA A 474 19.50 -28.84 -1.41
N ALA A 475 19.12 -27.64 -1.84
CA ALA A 475 17.91 -27.40 -2.64
C ALA A 475 17.97 -28.12 -4.00
N PHE A 476 19.12 -28.08 -4.69
CA PHE A 476 19.28 -28.64 -6.03
C PHE A 476 20.01 -30.01 -6.04
N ALA A 477 20.11 -30.67 -4.88
CA ALA A 477 20.72 -32.00 -4.79
C ALA A 477 20.05 -33.00 -5.74
N GLY A 478 20.84 -33.89 -6.35
CA GLY A 478 20.34 -34.91 -7.28
C GLY A 478 19.85 -34.37 -8.62
N GLY A 479 20.22 -33.16 -9.00
CA GLY A 479 19.82 -32.56 -10.28
C GLY A 479 18.35 -32.11 -10.32
N ARG A 480 17.76 -31.78 -9.15
CA ARG A 480 16.39 -31.31 -9.04
C ARG A 480 16.17 -30.05 -9.86
N GLY A 481 15.11 -30.02 -10.66
CA GLY A 481 14.70 -28.84 -11.41
C GLY A 481 14.07 -27.76 -10.52
N GLY A 482 14.12 -26.52 -10.94
CA GLY A 482 13.51 -25.43 -10.21
C GLY A 482 13.95 -24.05 -10.67
N VAL A 483 13.72 -23.05 -9.84
CA VAL A 483 14.09 -21.65 -10.06
C VAL A 483 15.03 -21.18 -8.97
N LEU A 484 16.15 -20.59 -9.36
CA LEU A 484 17.10 -19.92 -8.45
C LEU A 484 16.96 -18.41 -8.59
N LEU A 485 16.65 -17.71 -7.50
CA LEU A 485 16.76 -16.26 -7.43
C LEU A 485 18.19 -15.86 -7.08
N SER A 486 18.85 -15.16 -7.98
CA SER A 486 20.18 -14.57 -7.86
C SER A 486 20.10 -13.05 -8.01
N SER A 487 21.22 -12.35 -8.14
CA SER A 487 21.25 -10.89 -8.24
C SER A 487 22.02 -10.42 -9.47
N VAL A 488 21.58 -9.29 -10.05
CA VAL A 488 22.33 -8.58 -11.12
C VAL A 488 23.70 -8.08 -10.65
N ARG A 489 23.98 -8.15 -9.35
CA ARG A 489 25.31 -7.83 -8.79
C ARG A 489 26.40 -8.81 -9.16
N VAL A 490 26.09 -9.87 -9.90
CA VAL A 490 27.09 -10.73 -10.55
C VAL A 490 27.83 -10.01 -11.68
N TYR A 491 27.20 -8.98 -12.28
CA TYR A 491 27.76 -8.30 -13.44
C TYR A 491 28.88 -7.33 -13.05
N PRO A 492 29.89 -7.16 -13.92
CA PRO A 492 30.90 -6.12 -13.75
C PRO A 492 30.26 -4.71 -13.91
N GLU A 493 30.93 -3.70 -13.38
CA GLU A 493 30.54 -2.31 -13.53
C GLU A 493 30.72 -1.83 -14.98
N ARG A 494 29.70 -2.05 -15.81
CA ARG A 494 29.62 -1.59 -17.21
C ARG A 494 28.40 -0.72 -17.40
N LYS A 495 28.42 0.13 -18.42
CA LYS A 495 27.31 1.03 -18.73
C LYS A 495 26.02 0.28 -19.08
N TRP A 496 26.15 -0.90 -19.69
CA TRP A 496 25.04 -1.76 -20.10
C TRP A 496 25.44 -3.22 -19.97
N VAL A 497 24.56 -4.06 -19.48
CA VAL A 497 24.76 -5.51 -19.27
C VAL A 497 23.51 -6.30 -19.66
N ASP A 498 23.73 -7.51 -20.13
CA ASP A 498 22.70 -8.52 -20.42
C ASP A 498 23.17 -9.89 -19.94
N GLU A 499 22.36 -10.92 -20.19
CA GLU A 499 22.65 -12.28 -19.76
C GLU A 499 23.83 -12.93 -20.51
N GLU A 500 24.25 -12.36 -21.64
CA GLU A 500 25.45 -12.77 -22.38
C GLU A 500 26.73 -12.02 -21.94
N THR A 501 26.57 -11.02 -21.07
CA THR A 501 27.71 -10.27 -20.54
C THR A 501 28.60 -11.20 -19.72
N PRO A 502 29.88 -11.31 -20.05
CA PRO A 502 30.81 -12.19 -19.33
C PRO A 502 30.90 -11.80 -17.86
N VAL A 503 30.73 -12.78 -16.97
CA VAL A 503 30.94 -12.71 -15.53
C VAL A 503 32.18 -13.51 -15.13
N SER A 504 32.89 -13.06 -14.12
CA SER A 504 34.16 -13.67 -13.73
C SER A 504 34.23 -13.93 -12.22
N PRO A 505 34.75 -15.11 -11.79
CA PRO A 505 35.06 -15.35 -10.38
C PRO A 505 36.16 -14.43 -9.81
N ALA A 506 36.85 -13.67 -10.66
CA ALA A 506 37.84 -12.67 -10.25
C ALA A 506 37.20 -11.33 -9.85
N ASP A 507 35.87 -11.16 -10.09
CA ASP A 507 35.10 -9.99 -9.69
C ASP A 507 35.02 -9.88 -8.15
N PRO A 508 34.43 -8.78 -7.61
CA PRO A 508 34.30 -8.57 -6.17
C PRO A 508 33.75 -9.78 -5.40
N PRO A 509 34.09 -9.96 -4.13
CA PRO A 509 33.70 -11.15 -3.34
C PRO A 509 32.22 -11.54 -3.45
N LEU A 510 31.33 -10.56 -3.53
CA LEU A 510 29.89 -10.78 -3.70
C LEU A 510 29.56 -11.46 -5.04
N SER A 511 30.13 -10.96 -6.17
CA SER A 511 29.92 -11.56 -7.49
C SER A 511 30.40 -13.00 -7.52
N ARG A 512 31.56 -13.27 -6.92
CA ARG A 512 32.11 -14.62 -6.78
C ARG A 512 31.19 -15.56 -6.01
N ALA A 513 30.66 -15.10 -4.87
CA ALA A 513 29.73 -15.87 -4.04
C ALA A 513 28.42 -16.18 -4.80
N LEU A 514 27.86 -15.21 -5.48
CA LEU A 514 26.64 -15.39 -6.30
C LEU A 514 26.90 -16.42 -7.43
N LEU A 515 28.03 -16.35 -8.13
CA LEU A 515 28.38 -17.31 -9.17
C LEU A 515 28.58 -18.72 -8.63
N GLN A 516 29.11 -18.89 -7.42
CA GLN A 516 29.19 -20.18 -6.75
C GLN A 516 27.82 -20.77 -6.43
N VAL A 517 26.89 -19.95 -6.00
CA VAL A 517 25.48 -20.33 -5.76
C VAL A 517 24.81 -20.73 -7.07
N GLU A 518 24.97 -19.95 -8.15
CA GLU A 518 24.44 -20.29 -9.49
C GLU A 518 25.02 -21.62 -10.00
N ALA A 519 26.32 -21.85 -9.82
CA ALA A 519 26.98 -23.10 -10.19
C ALA A 519 26.51 -24.32 -9.37
N ALA A 520 26.00 -24.12 -8.18
CA ALA A 520 25.42 -25.17 -7.32
C ALA A 520 24.02 -25.62 -7.76
N ALA A 521 23.40 -24.93 -8.71
CA ALA A 521 22.07 -25.21 -9.25
C ALA A 521 22.09 -25.52 -10.76
N PRO A 522 22.86 -26.54 -11.22
CA PRO A 522 22.93 -26.86 -12.63
C PRO A 522 21.57 -27.34 -13.14
N GLY A 523 21.08 -26.71 -14.19
CA GLY A 523 19.74 -26.99 -14.74
C GLY A 523 18.58 -26.22 -14.11
N ALA A 524 18.80 -25.43 -13.06
CA ALA A 524 17.77 -24.48 -12.59
C ALA A 524 17.59 -23.33 -13.60
N VAL A 525 16.38 -22.76 -13.64
CA VAL A 525 16.15 -21.46 -14.25
C VAL A 525 16.69 -20.40 -13.30
N VAL A 526 17.63 -19.57 -13.74
CA VAL A 526 18.23 -18.53 -12.90
C VAL A 526 17.57 -17.19 -13.20
N LEU A 527 17.00 -16.56 -12.17
CA LEU A 527 16.47 -15.20 -12.23
C LEU A 527 17.45 -14.26 -11.51
N ARG A 528 18.17 -13.41 -12.25
CA ARG A 528 19.03 -12.37 -11.68
C ARG A 528 18.20 -11.13 -11.43
N LEU A 529 17.88 -10.88 -10.17
CA LEU A 529 17.02 -9.77 -9.75
C LEU A 529 17.80 -8.45 -9.67
N GLY A 530 17.14 -7.35 -10.09
CA GLY A 530 17.52 -6.00 -9.68
C GLY A 530 17.42 -5.83 -8.15
N GLU A 531 17.30 -4.61 -7.67
CA GLU A 531 17.10 -4.37 -6.23
C GLU A 531 15.63 -4.66 -5.87
N PRO A 532 15.32 -5.77 -5.16
CA PRO A 532 13.95 -6.05 -4.75
C PRO A 532 13.49 -5.04 -3.69
N TYR A 533 12.29 -4.51 -3.85
CA TYR A 533 11.69 -3.62 -2.86
C TYR A 533 10.19 -3.92 -2.68
N GLY A 534 9.63 -3.43 -1.57
CA GLY A 534 8.20 -3.56 -1.26
C GLY A 534 7.95 -3.85 0.21
N PRO A 535 6.69 -4.11 0.58
CA PRO A 535 6.32 -4.47 1.95
C PRO A 535 7.19 -5.60 2.50
N GLY A 536 7.60 -5.52 3.76
CA GLY A 536 8.44 -6.53 4.41
C GLY A 536 9.95 -6.37 4.21
N MET A 537 10.40 -5.48 3.30
CA MET A 537 11.85 -5.30 3.10
C MET A 537 12.54 -4.72 4.34
N PRO A 538 13.83 -5.05 4.58
CA PRO A 538 14.58 -4.48 5.69
C PRO A 538 14.58 -2.95 5.64
N GLN A 539 14.46 -2.31 6.81
CA GLN A 539 14.44 -0.85 6.95
C GLN A 539 15.85 -0.23 6.77
N ARG A 540 16.57 -0.66 5.75
CA ARG A 540 17.94 -0.25 5.41
C ARG A 540 18.11 -0.20 3.89
N GLY A 541 19.01 0.65 3.45
CA GLY A 541 19.31 0.83 2.04
C GLY A 541 18.55 2.02 1.41
N PRO A 542 18.90 2.39 0.16
CA PRO A 542 18.50 3.68 -0.39
C PRO A 542 16.98 3.88 -0.47
N VAL A 543 16.22 2.87 -0.86
CA VAL A 543 14.75 2.97 -0.96
C VAL A 543 14.14 3.14 0.44
N ALA A 544 14.52 2.27 1.39
CA ALA A 544 13.97 2.31 2.74
C ALA A 544 14.35 3.61 3.47
N ASP A 545 15.61 4.05 3.34
CA ASP A 545 16.09 5.28 3.95
C ASP A 545 15.36 6.51 3.41
N LEU A 546 15.12 6.58 2.09
CA LEU A 546 14.39 7.68 1.48
C LEU A 546 12.92 7.69 1.87
N VAL A 547 12.25 6.54 1.83
CA VAL A 547 10.83 6.43 2.24
C VAL A 547 10.68 6.79 3.72
N LEU A 548 11.57 6.33 4.59
CA LEU A 548 11.56 6.69 6.01
C LEU A 548 11.78 8.19 6.23
N ARG A 549 12.77 8.78 5.53
CA ARG A 549 13.03 10.23 5.61
C ARG A 549 11.85 11.05 5.13
N SER A 550 11.26 10.68 3.99
CA SER A 550 10.06 11.30 3.46
C SER A 550 8.90 11.23 4.47
N SER A 551 8.62 10.05 5.02
CA SER A 551 7.57 9.86 6.03
C SER A 551 7.78 10.72 7.28
N LEU A 552 9.04 10.98 7.65
CA LEU A 552 9.43 11.77 8.83
C LEU A 552 9.74 13.24 8.52
N ASN A 553 9.43 13.71 7.31
CA ASN A 553 9.74 15.07 6.87
C ASN A 553 11.22 15.45 7.11
N ARG A 554 12.14 14.59 6.71
CA ARG A 554 13.58 14.80 6.83
C ARG A 554 14.21 15.00 5.46
N PRO A 555 15.22 15.87 5.30
CA PRO A 555 15.89 16.07 4.01
C PRO A 555 16.56 14.79 3.53
N ALA A 556 16.62 14.62 2.20
CA ALA A 556 17.27 13.52 1.55
C ALA A 556 18.67 13.89 1.08
N PRO A 557 19.73 13.24 1.57
CA PRO A 557 21.03 13.33 0.91
C PRO A 557 20.97 12.54 -0.40
N ILE A 558 21.37 13.17 -1.50
CA ILE A 558 21.61 12.44 -2.74
C ILE A 558 23.02 11.87 -2.65
N CYS A 559 23.14 10.66 -2.16
CA CYS A 559 24.38 9.91 -2.25
C CYS A 559 24.07 8.45 -2.57
N GLY A 560 24.70 7.92 -3.58
CA GLY A 560 24.53 6.52 -3.96
C GLY A 560 24.63 6.26 -5.45
N ARG A 561 24.63 4.99 -5.81
CA ARG A 561 24.63 4.55 -7.21
C ARG A 561 23.21 4.48 -7.74
N PRO A 562 23.01 4.69 -9.05
CA PRO A 562 21.73 4.43 -9.68
C PRO A 562 21.25 3.01 -9.40
N VAL A 563 19.94 2.88 -9.15
CA VAL A 563 19.31 1.60 -8.83
C VAL A 563 18.36 1.15 -9.95
N GLN A 564 18.25 -0.15 -10.14
CA GLN A 564 17.26 -0.74 -11.02
C GLN A 564 16.37 -1.65 -10.16
N LEU A 565 15.21 -1.13 -9.81
CA LEU A 565 14.31 -1.73 -8.84
C LEU A 565 13.47 -2.84 -9.46
N VAL A 566 12.98 -3.75 -8.63
CA VAL A 566 11.90 -4.68 -8.97
C VAL A 566 10.99 -4.84 -7.77
N HIS A 567 9.69 -4.64 -7.95
CA HIS A 567 8.75 -4.81 -6.86
C HIS A 567 8.60 -6.29 -6.49
N VAL A 568 8.45 -6.60 -5.22
CA VAL A 568 8.40 -8.00 -4.75
C VAL A 568 7.26 -8.81 -5.36
N GLN A 569 6.13 -8.19 -5.70
CA GLN A 569 5.05 -8.85 -6.44
C GLN A 569 5.47 -9.19 -7.88
N ASP A 570 6.24 -8.32 -8.54
CA ASP A 570 6.76 -8.58 -9.88
C ASP A 570 7.83 -9.69 -9.86
N VAL A 571 8.58 -9.82 -8.76
CA VAL A 571 9.47 -10.98 -8.52
C VAL A 571 8.66 -12.27 -8.47
N ALA A 572 7.57 -12.28 -7.72
CA ALA A 572 6.69 -13.45 -7.64
C ALA A 572 6.12 -13.83 -9.02
N GLY A 573 5.66 -12.84 -9.78
CA GLY A 573 5.22 -13.04 -11.16
C GLY A 573 6.30 -13.61 -12.08
N ALA A 574 7.56 -13.19 -11.92
CA ALA A 574 8.69 -13.72 -12.68
C ALA A 574 8.99 -15.18 -12.32
N VAL A 575 8.89 -15.55 -11.05
CA VAL A 575 9.05 -16.93 -10.57
C VAL A 575 7.99 -17.84 -11.18
N LEU A 576 6.72 -17.44 -11.14
CA LEU A 576 5.64 -18.22 -11.71
C LEU A 576 5.81 -18.39 -13.23
N ALA A 577 6.16 -17.31 -13.94
CA ALA A 577 6.48 -17.39 -15.37
C ALA A 577 7.67 -18.31 -15.66
N ALA A 578 8.69 -18.32 -14.80
CA ALA A 578 9.84 -19.20 -14.92
C ALA A 578 9.48 -20.68 -14.67
N LEU A 579 8.61 -20.97 -13.70
CA LEU A 579 8.10 -22.32 -13.44
C LEU A 579 7.28 -22.86 -14.61
N GLU A 580 6.50 -22.00 -15.29
CA GLU A 580 5.64 -22.35 -16.41
C GLU A 580 6.39 -22.44 -17.76
N ARG A 581 7.32 -21.53 -18.01
CA ARG A 581 7.90 -21.31 -19.34
C ARG A 581 9.43 -21.25 -19.37
N GLY A 582 10.07 -21.36 -18.20
CA GLY A 582 11.51 -21.27 -18.09
C GLY A 582 12.22 -22.44 -18.77
N VAL A 583 13.39 -22.17 -19.35
CA VAL A 583 14.27 -23.19 -19.95
C VAL A 583 15.34 -23.57 -18.94
N ALA A 584 15.46 -24.84 -18.63
CA ALA A 584 16.44 -25.37 -17.68
C ALA A 584 17.87 -24.89 -18.01
N GLY A 585 18.61 -24.43 -17.01
CA GLY A 585 19.92 -23.85 -17.15
C GLY A 585 20.01 -22.48 -17.81
N ARG A 586 18.86 -21.84 -18.10
CA ARG A 586 18.80 -20.50 -18.70
C ARG A 586 18.79 -19.42 -17.63
N VAL A 587 19.44 -18.30 -17.94
CA VAL A 587 19.50 -17.12 -17.09
C VAL A 587 18.60 -16.04 -17.66
N TYR A 588 17.86 -15.35 -16.78
CA TYR A 588 16.99 -14.22 -17.10
C TYR A 588 17.23 -13.08 -16.12
N ASN A 589 17.38 -11.87 -16.63
CA ASN A 589 17.40 -10.66 -15.81
C ASN A 589 15.97 -10.19 -15.53
N VAL A 590 15.70 -9.88 -14.27
CA VAL A 590 14.38 -9.46 -13.78
C VAL A 590 14.53 -8.16 -13.00
N ALA A 591 14.15 -7.04 -13.61
CA ALA A 591 14.19 -5.71 -13.03
C ALA A 591 13.25 -4.78 -13.79
N ASN A 592 12.96 -3.60 -13.24
CA ASN A 592 12.26 -2.56 -13.98
C ASN A 592 13.10 -2.15 -15.21
N ARG A 593 12.45 -1.82 -16.32
CA ARG A 593 13.15 -1.38 -17.55
C ARG A 593 13.94 -0.08 -17.35
N LYS A 594 13.50 0.77 -16.43
CA LYS A 594 14.13 2.05 -16.15
C LYS A 594 15.09 1.89 -14.96
N ARG A 595 16.35 2.26 -15.17
CA ARG A 595 17.28 2.53 -14.10
C ARG A 595 17.01 3.93 -13.55
N LEU A 596 16.94 4.06 -12.24
CA LEU A 596 16.71 5.32 -11.56
C LEU A 596 18.03 5.89 -11.03
N ARG A 597 18.33 7.14 -11.34
CA ARG A 597 19.31 7.92 -10.61
C ARG A 597 18.76 8.23 -9.21
N MET A 598 19.66 8.54 -8.27
CA MET A 598 19.20 8.83 -6.91
C MET A 598 18.27 10.06 -6.87
N GLY A 599 18.53 11.09 -7.67
CA GLY A 599 17.61 12.24 -7.79
C GLY A 599 16.23 11.84 -8.31
N GLU A 600 16.14 10.96 -9.32
CA GLU A 600 14.88 10.44 -9.83
C GLU A 600 14.15 9.56 -8.79
N LEU A 601 14.89 8.81 -7.97
CA LEU A 601 14.32 8.03 -6.88
C LEU A 601 13.78 8.94 -5.76
N VAL A 602 14.52 10.00 -5.39
CA VAL A 602 14.05 11.01 -4.43
C VAL A 602 12.78 11.69 -4.94
N GLU A 603 12.74 12.06 -6.21
CA GLU A 603 11.53 12.66 -6.82
C GLU A 603 10.35 11.67 -6.77
N ALA A 604 10.56 10.41 -7.15
CA ALA A 604 9.52 9.39 -7.10
C ALA A 604 9.02 9.14 -5.66
N VAL A 605 9.91 9.08 -4.67
CA VAL A 605 9.52 8.96 -3.26
C VAL A 605 8.79 10.21 -2.77
N SER A 606 9.23 11.40 -3.17
CA SER A 606 8.57 12.67 -2.83
C SER A 606 7.14 12.73 -3.36
N GLN A 607 6.89 12.21 -4.57
CA GLN A 607 5.56 12.13 -5.17
C GLN A 607 4.69 11.04 -4.52
N ALA A 608 5.27 9.86 -4.24
CA ALA A 608 4.53 8.72 -3.72
C ALA A 608 4.20 8.84 -2.22
N VAL A 609 5.05 9.48 -1.43
CA VAL A 609 4.98 9.50 0.03
C VAL A 609 4.75 10.93 0.54
N ARG A 610 5.80 11.77 0.50
CA ARG A 610 5.76 13.17 0.94
C ARG A 610 6.91 13.95 0.29
N PRO A 611 6.71 15.21 -0.12
CA PRO A 611 7.78 16.08 -0.61
C PRO A 611 8.96 16.17 0.36
N MET A 612 10.19 16.15 -0.18
CA MET A 612 11.43 16.24 0.57
C MET A 612 12.33 17.33 -0.01
N ASP A 613 13.05 18.04 0.85
CA ASP A 613 14.17 18.86 0.43
C ASP A 613 15.33 17.97 -0.03
N VAL A 614 16.00 18.38 -1.10
CA VAL A 614 17.02 17.59 -1.77
C VAL A 614 18.38 18.26 -1.66
N GLU A 615 19.36 17.56 -1.10
CA GLU A 615 20.77 17.96 -1.14
C GLU A 615 21.44 17.31 -2.35
N THR A 616 21.88 18.09 -3.33
CA THR A 616 22.49 17.58 -4.56
C THR A 616 23.93 17.13 -4.34
N SER A 617 24.29 15.96 -4.88
CA SER A 617 25.67 15.49 -5.01
C SER A 617 25.89 14.82 -6.37
N ASP A 618 27.14 14.70 -6.80
CA ASP A 618 27.50 13.98 -8.01
C ASP A 618 27.23 12.48 -7.83
N GLU A 619 26.53 11.88 -8.80
CA GLU A 619 26.23 10.46 -8.81
C GLU A 619 27.25 9.67 -9.66
N PRO A 620 27.82 8.59 -9.14
CA PRO A 620 28.64 7.68 -9.94
C PRO A 620 27.77 6.96 -11.00
N PRO A 621 28.30 6.65 -12.16
CA PRO A 621 27.59 5.84 -13.15
C PRO A 621 27.33 4.43 -12.61
N GLY A 622 26.24 3.80 -13.02
CA GLY A 622 25.90 2.42 -12.72
C GLY A 622 25.42 1.67 -13.97
N PRO A 623 25.41 0.32 -13.95
CA PRO A 623 24.96 -0.47 -15.09
C PRO A 623 23.45 -0.30 -15.34
N LEU A 624 23.06 -0.35 -16.62
CA LEU A 624 21.69 -0.61 -17.04
C LEU A 624 21.57 -2.08 -17.42
N VAL A 625 20.73 -2.82 -16.75
CA VAL A 625 20.49 -4.24 -16.96
C VAL A 625 19.37 -4.42 -17.98
N ASN A 626 19.66 -5.17 -19.06
CA ASN A 626 18.67 -5.52 -20.06
C ASN A 626 17.78 -6.66 -19.54
N VAL A 627 16.46 -6.48 -19.64
CA VAL A 627 15.44 -7.43 -19.17
C VAL A 627 14.62 -8.03 -20.32
N GLU A 628 15.02 -7.78 -21.57
CA GLU A 628 14.22 -8.14 -22.74
C GLU A 628 14.07 -9.66 -22.90
N ARG A 629 15.07 -10.46 -22.47
CA ARG A 629 14.97 -11.91 -22.51
C ARG A 629 13.83 -12.45 -21.67
N ALA A 630 13.66 -11.99 -20.44
CA ALA A 630 12.53 -12.37 -19.58
C ALA A 630 11.19 -11.98 -20.19
N ARG A 631 11.13 -10.82 -20.86
CA ARG A 631 9.92 -10.33 -21.51
C ARG A 631 9.50 -11.17 -22.72
N VAL A 632 10.46 -11.59 -23.52
CA VAL A 632 10.22 -12.37 -24.75
C VAL A 632 9.99 -13.85 -24.45
N GLU A 633 10.87 -14.47 -23.67
CA GLU A 633 10.88 -15.92 -23.48
C GLU A 633 9.93 -16.35 -22.36
N LEU A 634 9.85 -15.60 -21.24
CA LEU A 634 8.93 -15.91 -20.14
C LEU A 634 7.56 -15.20 -20.30
N GLY A 635 7.47 -14.20 -21.17
CA GLY A 635 6.29 -13.33 -21.25
C GLY A 635 6.09 -12.45 -20.02
N TRP A 636 7.13 -12.38 -19.15
CA TRP A 636 7.07 -11.57 -17.94
C TRP A 636 7.13 -10.07 -18.24
N ARG A 637 6.36 -9.30 -17.50
CA ARG A 637 6.38 -7.83 -17.53
C ARG A 637 6.20 -7.30 -16.13
N GLU A 638 6.85 -6.18 -15.84
CA GLU A 638 6.57 -5.43 -14.62
C GLU A 638 5.10 -4.97 -14.61
N GLY A 639 4.37 -5.29 -13.54
CA GLY A 639 2.96 -4.93 -13.35
C GLY A 639 2.76 -3.83 -12.31
N VAL A 640 3.74 -3.66 -11.41
CA VAL A 640 3.66 -2.67 -10.32
C VAL A 640 4.34 -1.38 -10.75
N THR A 641 3.59 -0.28 -10.81
CA THR A 641 4.18 1.04 -11.07
C THR A 641 5.04 1.48 -9.88
N LEU A 642 6.08 2.28 -10.16
CA LEU A 642 7.00 2.74 -9.11
C LEU A 642 6.27 3.52 -8.02
N ASP A 643 5.37 4.43 -8.38
CA ASP A 643 4.58 5.22 -7.44
C ASP A 643 3.74 4.34 -6.52
N TYR A 644 3.02 3.37 -7.07
CA TYR A 644 2.22 2.42 -6.28
C TYR A 644 3.09 1.57 -5.36
N GLY A 645 4.20 1.03 -5.86
CA GLY A 645 5.11 0.20 -5.05
C GLY A 645 5.76 0.98 -3.89
N LEU A 646 6.18 2.22 -4.13
CA LEU A 646 6.73 3.09 -3.08
C LEU A 646 5.66 3.47 -2.06
N HIS A 647 4.45 3.77 -2.51
CA HIS A 647 3.34 4.12 -1.62
C HIS A 647 2.95 2.93 -0.72
N THR A 648 2.79 1.73 -1.27
CA THR A 648 2.45 0.53 -0.49
C THR A 648 3.55 0.16 0.49
N PHE A 649 4.82 0.34 0.11
CA PHE A 649 5.94 0.15 1.01
C PHE A 649 5.94 1.17 2.16
N ALA A 650 5.67 2.45 1.87
CA ALA A 650 5.55 3.48 2.90
C ALA A 650 4.41 3.19 3.88
N GLN A 651 3.26 2.73 3.39
CA GLN A 651 2.14 2.31 4.24
C GLN A 651 2.52 1.12 5.13
N TRP A 652 3.17 0.11 4.56
CA TRP A 652 3.65 -1.03 5.33
C TRP A 652 4.65 -0.58 6.41
N LEU A 653 5.61 0.28 6.05
CA LEU A 653 6.61 0.80 6.98
C LEU A 653 5.98 1.56 8.14
N ALA A 654 4.94 2.35 7.87
CA ALA A 654 4.23 3.11 8.89
C ALA A 654 3.37 2.22 9.80
N TYR A 655 2.62 1.26 9.24
CA TYR A 655 1.48 0.63 9.90
C TYR A 655 1.68 -0.85 10.22
N GLU A 656 2.55 -1.57 9.51
CA GLU A 656 2.71 -3.01 9.61
C GLU A 656 4.10 -3.46 10.08
N SER A 657 5.12 -2.59 9.98
CA SER A 657 6.52 -2.99 10.22
C SER A 657 6.83 -3.41 11.66
N ASP A 658 5.99 -3.06 12.62
CA ASP A 658 6.10 -3.46 14.02
C ASP A 658 5.36 -4.78 14.35
N ARG A 659 4.74 -5.39 13.35
CA ARG A 659 4.04 -6.67 13.45
C ARG A 659 4.85 -7.85 12.90
N SER A 660 6.00 -7.58 12.29
CA SER A 660 6.88 -8.57 11.65
C SER A 660 7.92 -9.13 12.60
#